data_085ca3ccf1c07763c536d8557bc273d1
#
_entry.id   085ca3ccf1c07763c536d8557bc273d1
#
_cell.length_a   1.000
_cell.length_b   1.000
_cell.length_c   1.000
_cell.angle_alpha   90.00
_cell.angle_beta   90.00
_cell.angle_gamma   90.00
#
_symmetry.space_group_name_H-M   'P 1'
#
loop_
_entity.id
_entity.type
_entity.pdbx_description
1 polymer ?
#
loop_
_entity_poly.entity_id
_entity_poly.type
_entity_poly.pdbx_seq_one_letter_code
_entity_poly.pdbx_strand_id
1 'polypeptide(L)'
;MNDDLTVRLRVMKMPFRSYIWQCFAILTCMLSPALSAQQXSEEQLAFFEKRIRPVXVEHCYQCHSRNAAAKEKLRGGLYLDSRQGILKGGESGAAAIVGKPAESLLISALKFESLEMPPAGKLTADVIADFEKWIADGXADPRDGQIAADRKIDINAGREFWAYQPLSQPAIPTVAGVQXGTPIDAFIIHKLQEQGMKQVGQADRSVIARRLYYDLVGLPPSIDQIESFVKDTRPDAYEQLVDXLLSSPAFGERWGRHWLDVVRYAESITLRGXLYREAWRFRDAVISSFNADVPFXVMARQQVSGDLMXAASREQREMNLLLTGFLSMGNNNXEDQDKAKLRMDVVDEQLETIGRAFLAQTIGCARCHDHKFDPIPTKDYYALAGILRSTESVVNANVGRWVELDMPLPEAEQKQLDAVNAXIAALKQEITKLQGSGGDNAPIAVDALEGIVVDDLDAKLVGAWTKSTSSKNFVGANYQHDGAAGKGEKSAEFTPPEPLEGEYEVRFAVAXGGNRAPKVNVTVWSADGESTTEVNQQXKPPILGXFVSLGKHRFTANTDAKVTVSTXNTTQHVIIDAVQFLPVDLKGSPTKVVTDEDAKERAAALKVAQATLKKLXAERPSXIRYMTVSEQKEIGDTQXHIRXNXHNLGESVSRGFLQVVSHEXSPAIDDTQSGRRQLGDWLVSSQNPLAPRVYANRIWHWLIGTGIVRTVDNFGTTGELPSHXELLDYLASRFVENGWSTKQLVREIVLSSTYQLSSXXNXXXSXXDPENRXXSSMNRRRIDAESLLDTLLVTSGSIDNRLGGSLIPAGITTDYDFPHDSRRRAVYWPVFRNSLPDLFVVFDFANPSMVVGRRDVSSTAPQSLFLMNNDWVIQQSQQMADKWLAQHELDVQSRTEAVVYTILGRKPRSSEQQLIMQYVVAAGDDKMEQQRRWTQVIQTLFSSVDFRYIY
;
A
#
# COMPACT_ATOMS: atom_id res chain seq x y z
N MET A 1 35.08 78.89 -2.27
CA MET A 1 35.16 79.64 -3.50
C MET A 1 34.54 78.87 -4.56
N ASN A 2 33.43 79.46 -5.06
CA ASN A 2 32.60 79.06 -6.14
C ASN A 2 33.34 78.63 -7.41
N ASP A 3 32.76 77.71 -8.15
CA ASP A 3 32.28 78.04 -9.45
C ASP A 3 31.52 76.94 -10.15
N ASP A 4 30.40 77.40 -10.64
CA ASP A 4 29.38 76.87 -11.54
C ASP A 4 29.90 76.09 -12.75
N LEU A 5 29.21 75.01 -13.07
CA LEU A 5 29.16 74.49 -14.43
C LEU A 5 27.74 74.06 -14.79
N THR A 6 27.00 75.01 -15.32
CA THR A 6 25.70 74.82 -15.95
C THR A 6 25.90 74.23 -17.35
N VAL A 7 25.50 72.99 -17.57
CA VAL A 7 25.36 72.39 -18.89
C VAL A 7 23.91 72.62 -19.37
N ARG A 8 23.76 73.45 -20.43
CA ARG A 8 22.46 73.69 -21.10
C ARG A 8 22.06 72.43 -21.91
N LEU A 9 21.03 71.79 -21.49
CA LEU A 9 20.30 70.81 -22.31
C LEU A 9 19.30 71.53 -23.21
N ARG A 10 19.55 71.45 -24.53
CA ARG A 10 18.57 71.89 -25.53
C ARG A 10 17.42 70.83 -25.63
N VAL A 11 16.24 71.17 -25.14
CA VAL A 11 15.01 70.37 -25.29
C VAL A 11 14.43 70.60 -26.68
N MET A 12 14.52 69.63 -27.52
CA MET A 12 13.75 69.60 -28.79
C MET A 12 12.29 69.19 -28.46
N LYS A 13 11.36 70.05 -28.77
CA LYS A 13 9.92 69.82 -28.67
C LYS A 13 9.50 68.87 -29.77
N MET A 14 9.09 67.63 -29.38
CA MET A 14 8.30 66.75 -30.22
C MET A 14 6.95 66.53 -29.58
N PRO A 15 5.85 66.34 -30.35
CA PRO A 15 4.49 66.37 -29.77
C PRO A 15 4.18 65.11 -28.99
N PHE A 16 3.83 65.28 -27.78
CA PHE A 16 3.60 64.28 -26.74
C PHE A 16 2.34 63.40 -26.91
N ARG A 17 1.67 63.47 -28.08
CA ARG A 17 0.38 62.84 -28.23
C ARG A 17 0.37 61.45 -28.88
N SER A 18 1.46 61.01 -29.44
CA SER A 18 1.46 59.77 -30.23
C SER A 18 1.99 58.54 -29.45
N TYR A 19 2.70 58.72 -28.34
CA TYR A 19 3.33 57.63 -27.63
C TYR A 19 2.45 57.05 -26.51
N ILE A 20 1.50 57.80 -26.02
CA ILE A 20 0.60 57.34 -24.94
C ILE A 20 -0.32 56.21 -25.42
N TRP A 21 -0.76 56.26 -26.66
CA TRP A 21 -1.62 55.19 -27.22
C TRP A 21 -0.87 53.91 -27.58
N GLN A 22 0.39 54.04 -27.96
CA GLN A 22 1.23 52.84 -28.25
C GLN A 22 1.71 52.13 -26.97
N CYS A 23 2.02 52.86 -25.91
CA CYS A 23 2.34 52.28 -24.61
C CYS A 23 1.09 51.68 -23.94
N PHE A 24 -0.10 52.27 -24.14
CA PHE A 24 -1.35 51.70 -23.61
C PHE A 24 -1.76 50.45 -24.37
N ALA A 25 -1.53 50.34 -25.66
CA ALA A 25 -1.81 49.15 -26.45
C ALA A 25 -0.81 47.98 -26.10
N ILE A 26 0.42 48.30 -25.78
CA ILE A 26 1.44 47.31 -25.38
C ILE A 26 1.18 46.89 -23.91
N LEU A 27 0.72 47.80 -23.07
CA LEU A 27 0.43 47.50 -21.65
C LEU A 27 -0.92 46.76 -21.53
N THR A 28 -1.86 46.99 -22.44
CA THR A 28 -3.10 46.19 -22.44
C THR A 28 -2.92 44.80 -23.10
N CYS A 29 -1.97 44.65 -23.99
CA CYS A 29 -1.58 43.30 -24.46
C CYS A 29 -0.79 42.50 -23.43
N MET A 30 -0.14 43.15 -22.44
CA MET A 30 0.56 42.44 -21.36
C MET A 30 -0.32 42.20 -20.13
N LEU A 31 -1.50 42.75 -20.08
CA LEU A 31 -2.48 42.55 -18.99
C LEU A 31 -3.70 41.78 -19.43
N SER A 32 -3.65 41.06 -20.54
CA SER A 32 -4.52 39.90 -20.67
C SER A 32 -4.11 38.95 -19.56
N PRO A 33 -5.00 38.56 -18.65
CA PRO A 33 -4.72 37.39 -17.88
C PRO A 33 -4.57 36.27 -18.91
N ALA A 34 -3.35 35.84 -19.14
CA ALA A 34 -3.20 34.48 -19.53
C ALA A 34 -4.01 33.74 -18.46
N LEU A 35 -5.21 33.27 -18.78
CA LEU A 35 -5.72 32.09 -18.15
C LEU A 35 -4.58 31.06 -18.36
N SER A 36 -3.66 31.00 -17.41
CA SER A 36 -2.79 29.88 -17.33
C SER A 36 -3.76 28.72 -17.16
N ALA A 37 -3.96 27.97 -18.21
CA ALA A 37 -4.49 26.64 -18.09
C ALA A 37 -3.57 25.99 -17.06
N GLN A 38 -4.00 25.92 -15.85
CA GLN A 38 -3.29 25.29 -14.77
C GLN A 38 -3.05 23.86 -15.25
N GLN A 39 -1.78 23.59 -15.58
CA GLN A 39 -1.43 22.29 -16.10
C GLN A 39 -1.74 21.25 -15.03
N UNK A 40 -2.78 20.51 -15.18
CA UNK A 40 -3.21 19.66 -14.31
C UNK A 40 -2.10 18.93 -13.90
N SER A 41 -1.86 18.63 -12.71
CA SER A 41 -0.75 17.87 -12.20
C SER A 41 -0.84 16.42 -12.67
N GLU A 42 0.27 15.75 -12.71
CA GLU A 42 0.34 14.31 -13.06
C GLU A 42 -0.57 13.49 -12.15
N GLU A 43 -0.63 13.83 -10.86
CA GLU A 43 -1.51 13.18 -9.89
C GLU A 43 -2.98 13.38 -10.22
N GLN A 44 -3.36 14.59 -10.60
CA GLN A 44 -4.75 14.90 -10.98
C GLN A 44 -5.16 14.14 -12.24
N LEU A 45 -4.26 14.06 -13.22
CA LEU A 45 -4.50 13.29 -14.44
C LEU A 45 -4.59 11.78 -14.16
N ALA A 46 -3.71 11.28 -13.31
CA ALA A 46 -3.76 9.87 -12.88
C ALA A 46 -5.05 9.56 -12.12
N PHE A 47 -5.49 10.47 -11.27
CA PHE A 47 -6.78 10.34 -10.55
C PHE A 47 -7.94 10.25 -11.54
N PHE A 48 -7.97 11.14 -12.54
CA PHE A 48 -8.99 11.11 -13.58
C PHE A 48 -8.98 9.74 -14.29
N GLU A 49 -7.82 9.29 -14.74
CA GLU A 49 -7.72 8.05 -15.52
C GLU A 49 -8.08 6.81 -14.70
N LYS A 50 -7.75 6.82 -13.39
CA LYS A 50 -7.98 5.65 -12.52
C LYS A 50 -9.37 5.63 -11.88
N ARG A 51 -9.93 6.78 -11.54
CA ARG A 51 -11.15 6.85 -10.71
C ARG A 51 -12.36 7.37 -11.48
N ILE A 52 -12.18 8.30 -12.41
CA ILE A 52 -13.28 9.00 -13.07
C ILE A 52 -13.60 8.38 -14.43
N ARG A 53 -12.58 8.25 -15.28
CA ARG A 53 -12.78 7.77 -16.65
C ARG A 53 -13.39 6.37 -16.73
N PRO A 54 -12.99 5.39 -15.93
CA PRO A 54 -13.64 4.06 -16.00
C PRO A 54 -15.14 4.13 -15.71
N VAL A 55 -15.56 4.91 -14.76
CA VAL A 55 -16.97 5.16 -14.44
C VAL A 55 -17.68 5.87 -15.58
N UNK A 56 -17.12 6.84 -16.14
CA UNK A 56 -17.57 7.46 -17.21
C UNK A 56 -17.84 6.59 -18.31
N VAL A 57 -16.89 5.57 -18.60
CA VAL A 57 -17.01 4.57 -19.69
C VAL A 57 -18.15 3.60 -19.43
N GLU A 58 -18.15 3.02 -18.25
CA GLU A 58 -19.07 1.97 -17.87
C GLU A 58 -20.53 2.43 -17.76
N HIS A 59 -20.76 3.58 -17.19
CA HIS A 59 -22.11 4.00 -16.79
C HIS A 59 -22.69 5.15 -17.62
N CYS A 60 -21.87 5.89 -18.38
CA CYS A 60 -22.32 7.16 -19.00
C CYS A 60 -22.21 7.18 -20.53
N TYR A 61 -21.14 6.58 -21.11
CA TYR A 61 -20.84 6.73 -22.53
C TYR A 61 -21.86 6.07 -23.44
N GLN A 62 -22.64 5.14 -22.95
CA GLN A 62 -23.69 4.48 -23.73
C GLN A 62 -24.70 5.52 -24.25
N CYS A 63 -24.90 6.62 -23.50
CA CYS A 63 -25.86 7.69 -23.84
C CYS A 63 -25.22 9.07 -23.99
N HIS A 64 -23.99 9.28 -23.49
CA HIS A 64 -23.37 10.60 -23.41
C HIS A 64 -21.95 10.62 -24.03
N SER A 65 -21.84 10.19 -25.30
CA SER A 65 -20.58 10.17 -26.00
C SER A 65 -20.78 10.42 -27.49
N ARG A 66 -19.68 10.70 -28.20
CA ARG A 66 -19.69 10.82 -29.67
C ARG A 66 -20.13 9.51 -30.34
N ASN A 67 -19.73 8.38 -29.74
CA ASN A 67 -20.18 7.07 -30.23
C ASN A 67 -21.69 6.90 -30.07
N ALA A 68 -22.24 7.38 -28.96
CA ALA A 68 -23.71 7.40 -28.75
C ALA A 68 -24.39 8.30 -29.78
N ALA A 69 -23.83 9.49 -30.08
CA ALA A 69 -24.34 10.38 -31.11
C ALA A 69 -24.33 9.72 -32.50
N ALA A 70 -23.24 9.03 -32.86
CA ALA A 70 -23.11 8.33 -34.14
C ALA A 70 -24.14 7.19 -34.29
N LYS A 71 -24.63 6.65 -33.17
CA LYS A 71 -25.64 5.57 -33.12
C LYS A 71 -27.04 6.10 -32.81
N GLU A 72 -27.26 7.45 -32.90
CA GLU A 72 -28.51 8.11 -32.60
C GLU A 72 -29.06 7.86 -31.18
N LYS A 73 -28.16 7.58 -30.24
CA LYS A 73 -28.47 7.30 -28.83
C LYS A 73 -28.10 8.43 -27.87
N LEU A 74 -27.58 9.56 -28.41
CA LEU A 74 -27.20 10.71 -27.57
C LEU A 74 -28.41 11.24 -26.81
N ARG A 75 -28.26 11.44 -25.52
CA ARG A 75 -29.33 12.01 -24.66
C ARG A 75 -28.90 13.38 -24.11
N GLY A 76 -29.88 14.33 -24.11
CA GLY A 76 -29.73 15.67 -23.58
C GLY A 76 -28.62 16.50 -24.24
N GLY A 77 -28.17 16.11 -25.43
CA GLY A 77 -27.10 16.82 -26.12
C GLY A 77 -25.76 16.83 -25.35
N LEU A 78 -25.59 15.98 -24.35
CA LEU A 78 -24.46 16.02 -23.41
C LEU A 78 -23.35 15.04 -23.84
N TYR A 79 -22.12 15.53 -23.90
CA TYR A 79 -20.93 14.73 -24.20
C TYR A 79 -20.04 14.66 -22.95
N LEU A 80 -19.95 13.48 -22.36
CA LEU A 80 -19.07 13.21 -21.21
C LEU A 80 -17.75 12.57 -21.63
N ASP A 81 -17.54 12.39 -22.95
CA ASP A 81 -16.33 11.78 -23.50
C ASP A 81 -15.26 12.82 -23.88
N SER A 82 -15.41 14.08 -23.44
CA SER A 82 -14.39 15.13 -23.59
C SER A 82 -14.57 16.19 -22.50
N ARG A 83 -13.44 16.79 -22.08
CA ARG A 83 -13.46 17.89 -21.10
C ARG A 83 -14.33 19.05 -21.59
N GLN A 84 -14.18 19.41 -22.86
CA GLN A 84 -14.97 20.49 -23.47
C GLN A 84 -16.46 20.17 -23.41
N GLY A 85 -16.85 18.92 -23.70
CA GLY A 85 -18.25 18.49 -23.64
C GLY A 85 -18.83 18.59 -22.23
N ILE A 86 -18.04 18.23 -21.22
CA ILE A 86 -18.46 18.32 -19.80
C ILE A 86 -18.67 19.78 -19.38
N LEU A 87 -17.74 20.65 -19.75
CA LEU A 87 -17.80 22.08 -19.39
C LEU A 87 -18.88 22.83 -20.18
N LYS A 88 -19.04 22.51 -21.45
CA LYS A 88 -20.12 23.04 -22.29
C LYS A 88 -21.49 22.57 -21.81
N GLY A 89 -21.55 21.27 -21.48
CA GLY A 89 -22.80 20.64 -21.04
C GLY A 89 -23.74 20.31 -22.15
N GLY A 90 -24.97 19.99 -21.76
CA GLY A 90 -26.06 19.66 -22.68
C GLY A 90 -27.23 20.64 -22.57
N GLU A 91 -28.43 20.16 -22.90
CA GLU A 91 -29.67 20.92 -22.86
C GLU A 91 -29.99 21.54 -21.51
N SER A 92 -29.52 20.91 -20.42
CA SER A 92 -29.74 21.35 -19.03
C SER A 92 -28.63 22.26 -18.48
N GLY A 93 -27.63 22.58 -19.30
CA GLY A 93 -26.49 23.41 -18.90
C GLY A 93 -25.18 22.62 -18.72
N ALA A 94 -24.18 23.29 -18.15
CA ALA A 94 -22.85 22.73 -17.93
C ALA A 94 -22.95 21.52 -16.97
N ALA A 95 -22.32 20.39 -17.34
CA ALA A 95 -22.34 19.21 -16.48
C ALA A 95 -21.48 19.43 -15.23
N ALA A 96 -20.38 20.15 -15.36
CA ALA A 96 -19.49 20.46 -14.23
C ALA A 96 -19.01 21.90 -14.28
N ILE A 97 -18.90 22.51 -13.11
CA ILE A 97 -18.33 23.86 -12.92
C ILE A 97 -17.01 23.68 -12.17
N VAL A 98 -15.92 24.06 -12.81
CA VAL A 98 -14.55 23.84 -12.29
C VAL A 98 -14.43 24.40 -10.87
N GLY A 99 -13.95 23.57 -9.95
CA GLY A 99 -13.74 23.94 -8.55
C GLY A 99 -15.01 24.00 -7.69
N LYS A 100 -16.20 23.69 -8.28
CA LYS A 100 -17.48 23.85 -7.58
C LYS A 100 -18.36 22.61 -7.71
N PRO A 101 -18.04 21.55 -7.01
CA PRO A 101 -18.84 20.31 -7.10
C PRO A 101 -20.31 20.53 -6.68
N ALA A 102 -20.57 21.33 -5.64
CA ALA A 102 -21.93 21.57 -5.16
C ALA A 102 -22.83 22.31 -6.17
N GLU A 103 -22.22 23.06 -7.11
CA GLU A 103 -22.94 23.79 -8.16
C GLU A 103 -22.97 23.01 -9.48
N SER A 104 -22.37 21.80 -9.52
CA SER A 104 -22.24 21.02 -10.75
C SER A 104 -23.41 20.06 -10.93
N LEU A 105 -24.09 20.17 -12.07
CA LEU A 105 -25.27 19.37 -12.41
C LEU A 105 -24.95 17.86 -12.38
N LEU A 106 -23.76 17.51 -12.79
CA LEU A 106 -23.30 16.11 -12.76
C LEU A 106 -23.39 15.51 -11.34
N ILE A 107 -22.97 16.27 -10.32
CA ILE A 107 -23.00 15.80 -8.94
C ILE A 107 -24.45 15.64 -8.46
N SER A 108 -25.32 16.61 -8.70
CA SER A 108 -26.74 16.53 -8.30
C SER A 108 -27.45 15.38 -9.02
N ALA A 109 -27.07 15.11 -10.28
CA ALA A 109 -27.60 13.99 -11.04
C ALA A 109 -27.15 12.63 -10.45
N LEU A 110 -25.85 12.51 -10.11
CA LEU A 110 -25.29 11.29 -9.49
C LEU A 110 -25.89 11.02 -8.10
N LYS A 111 -26.23 12.10 -7.38
CA LYS A 111 -26.86 12.00 -6.05
C LYS A 111 -28.38 11.74 -6.14
N PHE A 112 -28.95 11.79 -7.33
CA PHE A 112 -30.39 11.65 -7.56
C PHE A 112 -31.19 12.80 -6.93
N GLU A 113 -30.59 14.01 -6.90
CA GLU A 113 -31.19 15.23 -6.35
C GLU A 113 -31.93 16.06 -7.40
N SER A 114 -31.54 15.96 -8.66
CA SER A 114 -32.12 16.70 -9.78
C SER A 114 -32.53 15.76 -10.92
N LEU A 115 -31.60 14.99 -11.41
CA LEU A 115 -31.77 13.98 -12.44
C LEU A 115 -31.30 12.65 -11.87
N GLU A 116 -31.86 11.54 -12.31
CA GLU A 116 -31.44 10.21 -11.80
C GLU A 116 -30.47 9.57 -12.79
N MET A 117 -29.17 9.73 -12.55
CA MET A 117 -28.11 9.21 -13.42
C MET A 117 -27.07 8.43 -12.63
N PRO A 118 -26.63 7.27 -13.13
CA PRO A 118 -27.13 6.58 -14.34
C PRO A 118 -28.49 5.93 -14.13
N PRO A 119 -29.25 5.69 -15.21
CA PRO A 119 -30.59 5.08 -15.09
C PRO A 119 -30.61 3.68 -14.50
N ALA A 120 -29.48 2.97 -14.55
CA ALA A 120 -29.35 1.62 -14.02
C ALA A 120 -29.34 1.57 -12.48
N GLY A 121 -29.19 2.73 -11.83
CA GLY A 121 -29.20 2.85 -10.35
C GLY A 121 -28.11 3.78 -9.85
N LYS A 122 -28.30 4.26 -8.65
CA LYS A 122 -27.39 5.21 -7.99
C LYS A 122 -26.03 4.58 -7.74
N LEU A 123 -24.98 5.31 -8.06
CA LEU A 123 -23.59 4.89 -7.80
C LEU A 123 -23.31 4.95 -6.29
N THR A 124 -22.27 4.22 -5.85
CA THR A 124 -21.88 4.21 -4.44
C THR A 124 -21.39 5.58 -3.99
N ALA A 125 -21.51 5.84 -2.69
CA ALA A 125 -21.10 7.12 -2.10
C ALA A 125 -19.62 7.43 -2.39
N ASP A 126 -18.77 6.41 -2.37
CA ASP A 126 -17.33 6.57 -2.64
C ASP A 126 -17.07 7.04 -4.06
N VAL A 127 -17.78 6.47 -5.04
CA VAL A 127 -17.66 6.88 -6.44
C VAL A 127 -18.13 8.33 -6.62
N ILE A 128 -19.25 8.69 -5.98
CA ILE A 128 -19.76 10.08 -6.05
C ILE A 128 -18.74 11.04 -5.43
N ALA A 129 -18.14 10.67 -4.30
CA ALA A 129 -17.09 11.45 -3.64
C ALA A 129 -15.85 11.64 -4.55
N ASP A 130 -15.49 10.62 -5.34
CA ASP A 130 -14.41 10.74 -6.33
C ASP A 130 -14.75 11.82 -7.37
N PHE A 131 -15.99 11.87 -7.87
CA PHE A 131 -16.43 12.90 -8.81
C PHE A 131 -16.40 14.28 -8.16
N GLU A 132 -16.84 14.39 -6.90
CA GLU A 132 -16.78 15.68 -6.16
C GLU A 132 -15.35 16.16 -6.02
N LYS A 133 -14.45 15.26 -5.62
CA LYS A 133 -13.03 15.57 -5.50
C LYS A 133 -12.44 16.01 -6.84
N TRP A 134 -12.69 15.27 -7.90
CA TRP A 134 -12.19 15.58 -9.24
C TRP A 134 -12.61 17.00 -9.69
N ILE A 135 -13.88 17.36 -9.48
CA ILE A 135 -14.38 18.70 -9.84
C ILE A 135 -13.74 19.77 -8.95
N ALA A 136 -13.63 19.50 -7.64
CA ALA A 136 -13.01 20.42 -6.67
C ALA A 136 -11.55 20.70 -7.03
N ASP A 137 -10.82 19.65 -7.45
CA ASP A 137 -9.40 19.72 -7.80
C ASP A 137 -9.15 20.32 -9.19
N GLY A 138 -10.16 20.82 -9.87
CA GLY A 138 -10.02 21.57 -11.10
C GLY A 138 -10.40 20.86 -12.40
N UNK A 139 -10.97 19.53 -12.38
CA UNK A 139 -11.45 18.89 -13.49
C UNK A 139 -10.44 18.53 -14.49
N ALA A 140 -9.35 18.06 -13.84
CA ALA A 140 -8.23 17.60 -14.67
C ALA A 140 -8.72 16.49 -15.60
N ASP A 141 -8.55 16.69 -16.88
CA ASP A 141 -9.03 15.75 -17.90
C ASP A 141 -8.13 15.93 -19.12
N PRO A 142 -7.41 14.87 -19.54
CA PRO A 142 -6.50 14.98 -20.68
C PRO A 142 -7.22 15.02 -22.04
N ARG A 143 -8.52 14.83 -22.07
CA ARG A 143 -9.31 14.77 -23.32
C ARG A 143 -9.75 16.17 -23.72
N ASP A 144 -8.94 16.90 -24.42
CA ASP A 144 -9.11 18.32 -24.75
C ASP A 144 -9.94 18.60 -26.02
N GLY A 145 -10.64 17.61 -26.53
CA GLY A 145 -11.58 17.79 -27.63
C GLY A 145 -10.99 17.58 -29.02
N GLN A 146 -9.71 17.61 -29.16
CA GLN A 146 -9.09 17.10 -30.37
C GLN A 146 -9.08 15.57 -30.29
N ILE A 147 -9.53 14.91 -31.33
CA ILE A 147 -9.24 13.50 -31.51
C ILE A 147 -7.72 13.45 -31.54
N ALA A 148 -7.08 13.08 -30.44
CA ALA A 148 -5.71 12.69 -30.51
C ALA A 148 -5.71 11.58 -31.57
N ALA A 149 -5.14 11.86 -32.71
CA ALA A 149 -4.78 10.81 -33.66
C ALA A 149 -4.14 9.74 -32.80
N ASP A 150 -4.63 8.52 -32.87
CA ASP A 150 -4.09 7.38 -32.09
C ASP A 150 -2.57 7.46 -32.18
N ARG A 151 -1.94 7.94 -31.10
CA ARG A 151 -0.50 8.04 -31.05
C ARG A 151 0.04 6.61 -31.18
N LYS A 152 0.54 6.30 -32.36
CA LYS A 152 1.14 4.99 -32.56
C LYS A 152 2.51 5.03 -31.90
N ILE A 153 2.67 4.23 -30.83
CA ILE A 153 3.95 4.16 -30.12
C ILE A 153 4.97 3.45 -31.02
N ASP A 154 6.06 4.13 -31.31
CA ASP A 154 7.22 3.55 -31.99
C ASP A 154 8.24 3.20 -30.89
N ILE A 155 8.35 1.92 -30.56
CA ILE A 155 9.22 1.41 -29.50
C ILE A 155 10.69 1.74 -29.82
N ASN A 156 11.12 1.59 -31.07
CA ASN A 156 12.50 1.85 -31.45
C ASN A 156 12.85 3.33 -31.30
N ALA A 157 11.96 4.21 -31.72
CA ALA A 157 12.13 5.65 -31.51
C ALA A 157 12.12 5.98 -30.00
N GLY A 158 11.26 5.32 -29.23
CA GLY A 158 11.19 5.50 -27.77
C GLY A 158 12.49 5.15 -27.06
N ARG A 159 13.21 4.14 -27.56
CA ARG A 159 14.49 3.70 -27.01
C ARG A 159 15.59 4.74 -27.11
N GLU A 160 15.42 5.76 -27.98
CA GLU A 160 16.40 6.84 -28.10
C GLU A 160 16.38 7.81 -26.92
N PHE A 161 15.29 7.81 -26.14
CA PHE A 161 15.20 8.66 -24.93
C PHE A 161 16.27 8.22 -23.91
N TRP A 162 16.87 9.21 -23.24
CA TRP A 162 18.04 8.98 -22.40
C TRP A 162 17.87 7.85 -21.38
N ALA A 163 16.69 7.78 -20.77
CA ALA A 163 16.43 6.83 -19.67
C ALA A 163 16.44 5.36 -20.12
N TYR A 164 16.12 5.10 -21.39
CA TYR A 164 16.04 3.75 -21.95
C TYR A 164 17.32 3.32 -22.66
N GLN A 165 18.30 4.22 -22.80
CA GLN A 165 19.60 3.93 -23.40
C GLN A 165 20.40 3.03 -22.45
N PRO A 166 21.18 2.08 -22.98
CA PRO A 166 22.06 1.26 -22.14
C PRO A 166 22.97 2.13 -21.27
N LEU A 167 23.37 1.60 -20.10
CA LEU A 167 24.34 2.29 -19.24
C LEU A 167 25.63 2.54 -20.02
N SER A 168 26.10 3.79 -19.98
CA SER A 168 27.40 4.12 -20.51
C SER A 168 28.47 4.00 -19.41
N GLN A 169 29.74 3.93 -19.79
CA GLN A 169 30.88 4.04 -18.88
C GLN A 169 31.65 5.32 -19.27
N PRO A 170 31.15 6.47 -18.84
CA PRO A 170 31.74 7.72 -19.29
C PRO A 170 33.16 7.88 -18.76
N ALA A 171 34.03 8.47 -19.60
CA ALA A 171 35.36 8.82 -19.17
C ALA A 171 35.31 9.90 -18.07
N ILE A 172 36.16 9.76 -17.06
CA ILE A 172 36.26 10.74 -15.98
C ILE A 172 36.85 12.01 -16.56
N PRO A 173 36.18 13.18 -16.41
CA PRO A 173 36.74 14.42 -17.01
C PRO A 173 38.07 14.82 -16.40
N THR A 174 38.92 15.36 -17.21
CA THR A 174 40.15 16.04 -16.74
C THR A 174 39.79 17.47 -16.34
N VAL A 175 40.11 17.84 -15.11
CA VAL A 175 39.71 19.12 -14.53
C VAL A 175 40.96 19.96 -14.29
N ALA A 176 41.06 21.12 -14.98
CA ALA A 176 42.23 22.00 -14.88
C ALA A 176 42.26 22.74 -13.52
N GLY A 177 43.44 22.82 -12.92
CA GLY A 177 43.67 23.62 -11.73
C GLY A 177 43.13 23.10 -10.43
N VAL A 178 42.65 21.85 -10.38
CA VAL A 178 42.09 21.24 -9.18
C VAL A 178 42.80 19.91 -8.92
N GLN A 179 43.20 19.72 -7.68
CA GLN A 179 43.82 18.42 -7.31
C GLN A 179 42.74 17.34 -7.30
N UNK A 180 43.06 16.29 -7.84
CA UNK A 180 42.17 15.29 -8.02
C UNK A 180 41.47 14.92 -6.74
N GLY A 181 40.40 15.15 -6.78
CA GLY A 181 39.40 14.61 -5.91
C GLY A 181 38.96 13.24 -6.39
N THR A 182 37.80 12.83 -5.96
CA THR A 182 37.19 11.58 -6.43
C THR A 182 36.66 11.78 -7.85
N PRO A 183 36.36 10.69 -8.59
CA PRO A 183 35.69 10.83 -9.90
C PRO A 183 34.38 11.63 -9.83
N ILE A 184 33.61 11.50 -8.74
CA ILE A 184 32.37 12.28 -8.54
C ILE A 184 32.71 13.76 -8.62
N ASP A 185 33.77 14.19 -7.92
CA ASP A 185 34.21 15.61 -7.90
C ASP A 185 34.60 16.07 -9.30
N ALA A 186 35.26 15.20 -10.06
CA ALA A 186 35.67 15.55 -11.43
C ALA A 186 34.47 15.90 -12.30
N PHE A 187 33.39 15.08 -12.24
CA PHE A 187 32.14 15.34 -12.98
C PHE A 187 31.49 16.66 -12.53
N ILE A 188 31.41 16.88 -11.22
CA ILE A 188 30.77 18.07 -10.64
C ILE A 188 31.56 19.34 -11.01
N ILE A 189 32.89 19.33 -10.81
CA ILE A 189 33.75 20.49 -11.07
C ILE A 189 33.77 20.79 -12.57
N HIS A 190 33.85 19.78 -13.43
CA HIS A 190 33.80 19.95 -14.88
C HIS A 190 32.55 20.73 -15.30
N LYS A 191 31.38 20.34 -14.79
CA LYS A 191 30.10 21.01 -15.08
C LYS A 191 30.11 22.46 -14.57
N LEU A 192 30.65 22.69 -13.39
CA LEU A 192 30.78 24.04 -12.81
C LEU A 192 31.67 24.91 -13.66
N GLN A 193 32.82 24.37 -14.11
CA GLN A 193 33.75 25.12 -14.98
C GLN A 193 33.12 25.52 -16.31
N GLU A 194 32.28 24.64 -16.89
CA GLU A 194 31.52 24.98 -18.10
C GLU A 194 30.59 26.16 -17.86
N GLN A 195 30.12 26.35 -16.65
CA GLN A 195 29.24 27.47 -16.26
C GLN A 195 30.01 28.66 -15.68
N GLY A 196 31.34 28.60 -15.68
CA GLY A 196 32.19 29.65 -15.07
C GLY A 196 32.06 29.74 -13.56
N MET A 197 31.71 28.64 -12.91
CA MET A 197 31.45 28.58 -11.45
C MET A 197 32.53 27.77 -10.74
N LYS A 198 32.65 28.00 -9.45
CA LYS A 198 33.59 27.29 -8.57
C LYS A 198 32.87 26.78 -7.34
N GLN A 199 33.33 25.69 -6.77
CA GLN A 199 32.82 25.20 -5.48
C GLN A 199 33.26 26.13 -4.35
N VAL A 200 32.41 26.23 -3.33
CA VAL A 200 32.76 26.83 -2.04
C VAL A 200 33.79 25.94 -1.31
N GLY A 201 34.31 26.39 -0.20
CA GLY A 201 35.21 25.60 0.64
C GLY A 201 34.52 24.48 1.36
N GLN A 202 35.33 23.62 1.98
CA GLN A 202 34.82 22.53 2.83
C GLN A 202 34.13 23.11 4.07
N ALA A 203 33.11 22.39 4.55
CA ALA A 203 32.47 22.70 5.82
C ALA A 203 33.41 22.43 7.01
N ASP A 204 33.15 23.05 8.13
CA ASP A 204 33.87 22.75 9.38
C ASP A 204 33.69 21.28 9.75
N ARG A 205 34.71 20.70 10.38
CA ARG A 205 34.69 19.26 10.72
C ARG A 205 33.49 18.89 11.63
N SER A 206 33.09 19.78 12.55
CA SER A 206 31.92 19.55 13.41
C SER A 206 30.62 19.50 12.58
N VAL A 207 30.52 20.36 11.55
CA VAL A 207 29.37 20.37 10.63
C VAL A 207 29.35 19.08 9.81
N ILE A 208 30.50 18.66 9.29
CA ILE A 208 30.62 17.40 8.54
C ILE A 208 30.21 16.20 9.42
N ALA A 209 30.69 16.17 10.68
CA ALA A 209 30.33 15.09 11.62
C ALA A 209 28.81 15.02 11.84
N ARG A 210 28.16 16.17 12.13
CA ARG A 210 26.72 16.22 12.34
C ARG A 210 25.95 15.75 11.09
N ARG A 211 26.33 16.24 9.92
CA ARG A 211 25.76 15.84 8.63
C ARG A 211 25.88 14.33 8.43
N LEU A 212 27.08 13.79 8.62
CA LEU A 212 27.37 12.38 8.37
C LEU A 212 26.58 11.47 9.31
N TYR A 213 26.50 11.81 10.61
CA TYR A 213 25.74 11.03 11.59
C TYR A 213 24.26 10.97 11.18
N TYR A 214 23.64 12.11 10.88
CA TYR A 214 22.23 12.12 10.48
C TYR A 214 22.02 11.35 9.17
N ASP A 215 22.92 11.52 8.19
CA ASP A 215 22.73 10.87 6.89
C ASP A 215 22.94 9.37 6.94
N LEU A 216 23.92 8.88 7.72
CA LEU A 216 24.24 7.46 7.74
C LEU A 216 23.46 6.67 8.80
N VAL A 217 23.20 7.26 9.97
CA VAL A 217 22.55 6.54 11.08
C VAL A 217 21.30 7.21 11.63
N GLY A 218 20.97 8.43 11.17
CA GLY A 218 19.75 9.13 11.57
C GLY A 218 19.72 9.58 13.04
N LEU A 219 20.89 9.72 13.66
CA LEU A 219 21.04 10.05 15.08
C LEU A 219 22.06 11.19 15.22
N PRO A 220 21.90 12.04 16.25
CA PRO A 220 22.88 13.09 16.49
C PRO A 220 24.18 12.49 17.05
N PRO A 221 25.33 13.03 16.67
CA PRO A 221 26.58 12.67 17.36
C PRO A 221 26.62 13.27 18.76
N SER A 222 27.23 12.57 19.71
CA SER A 222 27.49 13.11 21.04
C SER A 222 28.63 14.15 20.98
N ILE A 223 28.76 14.92 22.03
CA ILE A 223 29.88 15.87 22.17
C ILE A 223 31.21 15.13 21.99
N ASP A 224 31.38 14.00 22.68
CA ASP A 224 32.63 13.21 22.62
C ASP A 224 32.89 12.72 21.20
N GLN A 225 31.86 12.29 20.47
CA GLN A 225 32.00 11.82 19.09
C GLN A 225 32.44 12.95 18.15
N ILE A 226 31.86 14.14 18.30
CA ILE A 226 32.26 15.30 17.49
C ILE A 226 33.70 15.70 17.83
N GLU A 227 34.03 15.84 19.14
CA GLU A 227 35.33 16.24 19.58
C GLU A 227 36.44 15.27 19.15
N SER A 228 36.17 13.97 19.25
CA SER A 228 37.11 12.92 18.80
C SER A 228 37.46 13.09 17.32
N PHE A 229 36.43 13.33 16.49
CA PHE A 229 36.66 13.53 15.04
C PHE A 229 37.36 14.84 14.76
N VAL A 230 36.92 15.94 15.40
CA VAL A 230 37.51 17.28 15.18
C VAL A 230 39.03 17.28 15.53
N LYS A 231 39.42 16.56 16.59
CA LYS A 231 40.78 16.48 17.07
C LYS A 231 41.64 15.44 16.36
N ASP A 232 41.03 14.53 15.59
CA ASP A 232 41.72 13.42 14.93
C ASP A 232 42.49 13.98 13.71
N THR A 233 43.82 14.01 13.80
CA THR A 233 44.68 14.57 12.76
C THR A 233 45.16 13.52 11.75
N ARG A 234 44.74 12.25 11.89
CA ARG A 234 45.13 11.22 10.92
C ARG A 234 44.56 11.57 9.53
N PRO A 235 45.31 11.35 8.46
CA PRO A 235 44.80 11.67 7.11
C PRO A 235 43.52 10.92 6.73
N ASP A 236 43.32 9.73 7.30
CA ASP A 236 42.15 8.87 7.02
C ASP A 236 41.06 8.97 8.08
N ALA A 237 41.12 10.01 8.96
CA ALA A 237 40.15 10.15 10.06
C ALA A 237 38.69 10.16 9.58
N TYR A 238 38.43 10.91 8.52
CA TYR A 238 37.06 10.98 7.94
C TYR A 238 36.64 9.62 7.36
N GLU A 239 37.50 8.97 6.59
CA GLU A 239 37.23 7.67 6.02
C GLU A 239 36.93 6.64 7.10
N GLN A 240 37.69 6.66 8.22
CA GLN A 240 37.43 5.76 9.34
C GLN A 240 36.11 6.05 10.03
N LEU A 241 35.71 7.30 10.16
CA LEU A 241 34.40 7.69 10.70
C LEU A 241 33.27 7.17 9.80
N VAL A 242 33.41 7.32 8.50
CA VAL A 242 32.44 6.79 7.52
C VAL A 242 32.27 5.27 7.72
N ASP A 243 33.37 4.54 7.77
CA ASP A 243 33.35 3.08 7.95
C ASP A 243 32.75 2.64 9.28
N UNK A 244 32.89 3.42 10.12
CA UNK A 244 32.36 3.18 11.36
C UNK A 244 30.93 3.25 11.42
N LEU A 245 30.44 4.27 10.87
CA LEU A 245 29.00 4.48 10.79
C LEU A 245 28.32 3.46 9.86
N LEU A 246 28.92 3.13 8.73
CA LEU A 246 28.37 2.11 7.84
C LEU A 246 28.25 0.74 8.49
N SER A 247 29.08 0.43 9.47
CA SER A 247 29.04 -0.86 10.19
C SER A 247 28.07 -0.85 11.37
N SER A 248 27.52 0.30 11.75
CA SER A 248 26.56 0.42 12.85
C SER A 248 25.20 -0.21 12.48
N PRO A 249 24.56 -0.96 13.41
CA PRO A 249 23.18 -1.41 13.17
C PRO A 249 22.18 -0.26 12.93
N ALA A 250 22.51 0.95 13.39
CA ALA A 250 21.69 2.13 13.13
C ALA A 250 21.67 2.53 11.64
N PHE A 251 22.67 2.08 10.87
CA PHE A 251 22.68 2.32 9.42
C PHE A 251 21.44 1.67 8.77
N GLY A 252 21.18 0.40 9.08
CA GLY A 252 20.02 -0.30 8.54
C GLY A 252 18.69 0.34 8.97
N GLU A 253 18.63 0.85 10.21
CA GLU A 253 17.45 1.54 10.71
C GLU A 253 17.18 2.83 9.90
N ARG A 254 18.22 3.57 9.59
CA ARG A 254 18.13 4.82 8.79
C ARG A 254 17.81 4.51 7.32
N TRP A 255 18.60 3.65 6.69
CA TRP A 255 18.50 3.38 5.25
C TRP A 255 17.32 2.46 4.93
N GLY A 256 16.97 1.58 5.85
CA GLY A 256 15.72 0.82 5.78
C GLY A 256 14.52 1.77 5.73
N ARG A 257 14.49 2.81 6.56
CA ARG A 257 13.40 3.78 6.54
C ARG A 257 13.28 4.46 5.16
N HIS A 258 14.38 4.80 4.53
CA HIS A 258 14.34 5.37 3.18
C HIS A 258 13.64 4.41 2.22
N TRP A 259 14.00 3.13 2.25
CA TRP A 259 13.40 2.14 1.35
C TRP A 259 11.93 1.88 1.69
N LEU A 260 11.57 1.91 2.97
CA LEU A 260 10.18 1.72 3.40
C LEU A 260 9.25 2.81 2.85
N ASP A 261 9.74 4.03 2.66
CA ASP A 261 8.99 5.09 1.96
C ASP A 261 8.70 4.69 0.50
N VAL A 262 9.70 4.15 -0.17
CA VAL A 262 9.61 3.78 -1.60
C VAL A 262 8.62 2.63 -1.79
N VAL A 263 8.58 1.69 -0.85
CA VAL A 263 7.72 0.50 -0.99
C VAL A 263 6.35 0.65 -0.31
N ARG A 264 5.92 1.86 0.00
CA ARG A 264 4.64 2.19 0.64
C ARG A 264 4.36 1.33 1.88
N TYR A 265 5.38 1.13 2.71
CA TYR A 265 5.25 0.32 3.92
C TYR A 265 4.22 0.92 4.87
N ALA A 266 3.33 0.07 5.39
CA ALA A 266 2.37 0.44 6.43
C ALA A 266 1.96 -0.80 7.23
N GLU A 267 1.43 -0.57 8.43
CA GLU A 267 0.95 -1.62 9.32
C GLU A 267 -0.57 -1.66 9.44
N SER A 268 -1.27 -0.94 8.56
CA SER A 268 -2.74 -0.94 8.46
C SER A 268 -3.18 -0.59 7.05
N ILE A 269 -4.46 -0.86 6.75
CA ILE A 269 -5.13 -0.31 5.56
C ILE A 269 -6.13 0.75 6.01
N THR A 270 -6.49 1.66 5.11
CA THR A 270 -7.48 2.70 5.44
C THR A 270 -8.86 2.10 5.67
N LEU A 271 -9.20 1.04 4.95
CA LEU A 271 -10.48 0.37 5.11
C LEU A 271 -10.64 -0.17 6.54
N ARG A 272 -11.54 0.41 7.31
CA ARG A 272 -11.85 0.02 8.69
C ARG A 272 -10.63 -0.02 9.63
N GLY A 273 -9.52 0.54 9.22
CA GLY A 273 -8.28 0.49 10.00
C GLY A 273 -7.78 -0.95 10.31
N UNK A 274 -8.06 -1.95 9.57
CA UNK A 274 -7.60 -3.23 9.72
C UNK A 274 -6.14 -3.27 9.66
N LEU A 275 -5.58 -4.02 10.64
CA LEU A 275 -4.13 -4.02 10.88
C LEU A 275 -3.42 -5.09 10.05
N TYR A 276 -2.33 -4.72 9.44
CA TYR A 276 -1.31 -5.61 8.89
C TYR A 276 -0.38 -6.03 10.05
N ARG A 277 -0.85 -6.92 10.90
CA ARG A 277 -0.15 -7.29 12.13
C ARG A 277 1.25 -7.84 11.89
N GLU A 278 1.47 -8.49 10.77
CA GLU A 278 2.75 -9.14 10.47
C GLU A 278 3.65 -8.30 9.54
N ALA A 279 3.23 -7.08 9.17
CA ALA A 279 4.02 -6.21 8.28
C ALA A 279 5.39 -5.86 8.86
N TRP A 280 5.50 -5.74 10.19
CA TRP A 280 6.76 -5.41 10.87
C TRP A 280 7.89 -6.39 10.52
N ARG A 281 7.55 -7.63 10.16
CA ARG A 281 8.56 -8.62 9.76
C ARG A 281 9.25 -8.23 8.47
N PHE A 282 8.49 -7.65 7.53
CA PHE A 282 9.07 -7.08 6.30
C PHE A 282 9.99 -5.90 6.63
N ARG A 283 9.55 -4.99 7.50
CA ARG A 283 10.38 -3.85 7.94
C ARG A 283 11.70 -4.34 8.53
N ASP A 284 11.64 -5.30 9.45
CA ASP A 284 12.84 -5.82 10.10
C ASP A 284 13.76 -6.53 9.08
N ALA A 285 13.18 -7.24 8.12
CA ALA A 285 13.95 -7.89 7.04
C ALA A 285 14.65 -6.84 6.16
N VAL A 286 14.00 -5.71 5.86
CA VAL A 286 14.60 -4.60 5.11
C VAL A 286 15.78 -4.02 5.90
N ILE A 287 15.58 -3.73 7.18
CA ILE A 287 16.64 -3.18 8.06
C ILE A 287 17.84 -4.13 8.10
N SER A 288 17.59 -5.43 8.30
CA SER A 288 18.61 -6.46 8.33
C SER A 288 19.37 -6.53 7.00
N SER A 289 18.66 -6.42 5.87
CA SER A 289 19.26 -6.46 4.54
C SER A 289 20.21 -5.29 4.31
N PHE A 290 19.84 -4.08 4.73
CA PHE A 290 20.73 -2.91 4.63
C PHE A 290 21.95 -3.07 5.54
N ASN A 291 21.79 -3.57 6.76
CA ASN A 291 22.91 -3.77 7.66
C ASN A 291 23.89 -4.83 7.12
N ALA A 292 23.39 -5.89 6.51
CA ALA A 292 24.20 -6.94 5.90
C ALA A 292 24.74 -6.55 4.52
N ASP A 293 24.35 -5.38 4.01
CA ASP A 293 24.71 -4.92 2.67
C ASP A 293 24.35 -5.94 1.59
N VAL A 294 23.13 -6.52 1.70
CA VAL A 294 22.62 -7.45 0.70
C VAL A 294 22.60 -6.73 -0.66
N PRO A 295 23.14 -7.33 -1.74
CA PRO A 295 23.09 -6.69 -3.06
C PRO A 295 21.68 -6.29 -3.44
N PHE A 296 21.54 -5.09 -3.91
CA PHE A 296 20.22 -4.60 -4.32
C PHE A 296 19.56 -5.49 -5.38
N UNK A 297 20.35 -6.04 -6.12
CA UNK A 297 19.95 -6.91 -7.07
C UNK A 297 19.19 -8.01 -6.52
N VAL A 298 19.64 -8.54 -5.33
CA VAL A 298 19.03 -9.66 -4.62
C VAL A 298 17.76 -9.18 -3.92
N MET A 299 17.81 -8.02 -3.26
CA MET A 299 16.64 -7.44 -2.60
C MET A 299 15.48 -7.22 -3.58
N ALA A 300 15.76 -6.77 -4.80
CA ALA A 300 14.73 -6.56 -5.83
C ALA A 300 14.05 -7.89 -6.19
N ARG A 301 14.84 -8.93 -6.44
CA ARG A 301 14.30 -10.27 -6.74
C ARG A 301 13.48 -10.82 -5.58
N GLN A 302 13.98 -10.68 -4.35
CA GLN A 302 13.29 -11.16 -3.15
C GLN A 302 11.92 -10.50 -2.98
N GLN A 303 11.82 -9.21 -3.25
CA GLN A 303 10.58 -8.46 -3.10
C GLN A 303 9.53 -8.85 -4.15
N VAL A 304 9.96 -9.18 -5.34
CA VAL A 304 9.05 -9.53 -6.45
C VAL A 304 8.77 -11.04 -6.50
N SER A 305 9.75 -11.88 -6.16
CA SER A 305 9.66 -13.33 -6.37
C SER A 305 10.38 -14.16 -5.30
N GLY A 306 10.57 -13.63 -4.11
CA GLY A 306 11.33 -14.32 -3.05
C GLY A 306 10.77 -15.70 -2.70
N ASP A 307 9.46 -15.85 -2.72
CA ASP A 307 8.79 -17.13 -2.46
C ASP A 307 9.16 -18.21 -3.50
N LEU A 308 9.62 -17.79 -4.69
CA LEU A 308 9.97 -18.68 -5.82
C LEU A 308 11.49 -18.86 -5.95
N MET A 309 12.27 -18.25 -5.08
CA MET A 309 13.73 -18.28 -5.17
C MET A 309 14.29 -19.45 -4.39
N UNK A 310 15.23 -20.01 -4.85
CA UNK A 310 15.98 -20.98 -4.26
C UNK A 310 16.76 -20.39 -3.16
N ALA A 311 16.97 -21.14 -2.12
CA ALA A 311 17.75 -20.69 -0.96
C ALA A 311 18.80 -21.72 -0.55
N ALA A 312 19.99 -21.24 -0.24
CA ALA A 312 21.12 -22.09 0.19
C ALA A 312 20.99 -22.51 1.67
N SER A 313 20.12 -21.85 2.46
CA SER A 313 19.92 -22.10 3.87
C SER A 313 18.50 -21.77 4.29
N ARG A 314 18.09 -22.23 5.48
CA ARG A 314 16.80 -21.88 6.05
C ARG A 314 16.69 -20.36 6.29
N GLU A 315 17.76 -19.76 6.78
CA GLU A 315 17.82 -18.32 7.04
C GLU A 315 17.61 -17.52 5.74
N GLN A 316 18.23 -17.96 4.66
CA GLN A 316 18.04 -17.34 3.34
C GLN A 316 16.59 -17.53 2.86
N ARG A 317 16.03 -18.72 3.07
CA ARG A 317 14.63 -19.00 2.71
C ARG A 317 13.67 -18.06 3.46
N GLU A 318 13.88 -17.88 4.76
CA GLU A 318 13.09 -16.99 5.59
C GLU A 318 13.16 -15.55 5.07
N MET A 319 14.35 -15.05 4.78
CA MET A 319 14.52 -13.69 4.22
C MET A 319 13.81 -13.54 2.88
N ASN A 320 13.94 -14.54 1.99
CA ASN A 320 13.25 -14.53 0.70
C ASN A 320 11.73 -14.43 0.89
N LEU A 321 11.18 -15.20 1.82
CA LEU A 321 9.74 -15.22 2.10
C LEU A 321 9.27 -13.89 2.70
N LEU A 322 9.99 -13.37 3.69
CA LEU A 322 9.61 -12.12 4.37
C LEU A 322 9.61 -10.93 3.39
N LEU A 323 10.60 -10.85 2.52
CA LEU A 323 10.72 -9.72 1.59
C LEU A 323 9.67 -9.78 0.48
N THR A 324 9.10 -10.96 0.19
CA THR A 324 7.96 -11.09 -0.73
C THR A 324 6.72 -10.35 -0.22
N GLY A 325 6.66 -10.04 1.07
CA GLY A 325 5.63 -9.18 1.66
C GLY A 325 5.49 -7.81 0.99
N PHE A 326 6.50 -7.35 0.27
CA PHE A 326 6.45 -6.16 -0.58
C PHE A 326 5.17 -6.12 -1.45
N LEU A 327 4.77 -7.27 -2.00
CA LEU A 327 3.59 -7.35 -2.88
C LEU A 327 2.26 -7.25 -2.12
N SER A 328 2.27 -7.42 -0.79
CA SER A 328 1.05 -7.55 0.04
C SER A 328 0.61 -6.25 0.70
N MET A 329 1.45 -5.22 0.74
CA MET A 329 1.24 -4.07 1.64
C MET A 329 0.49 -2.90 1.02
N GLY A 330 -0.09 -3.07 -0.15
CA GLY A 330 -0.87 -2.03 -0.80
C GLY A 330 -2.12 -1.64 -0.01
N ASN A 331 -2.57 -0.41 -0.19
CA ASN A 331 -3.79 0.10 0.45
C ASN A 331 -4.99 -0.25 -0.42
N ASN A 332 -5.53 -1.46 -0.26
CA ASN A 332 -6.57 -2.03 -1.12
C ASN A 332 -7.93 -2.03 -0.42
N ASN A 333 -9.01 -1.91 -1.23
CA ASN A 333 -10.37 -1.96 -0.72
C ASN A 333 -10.90 -3.42 -0.69
N UNK A 334 -10.54 -4.07 0.25
CA UNK A 334 -10.78 -5.38 0.43
C UNK A 334 -12.22 -5.71 0.51
N GLU A 335 -13.29 -4.66 0.61
CA GLU A 335 -14.76 -4.85 0.63
C GLU A 335 -15.40 -4.88 -0.76
N ASP A 336 -14.70 -4.53 -1.79
CA ASP A 336 -15.29 -4.47 -3.13
C ASP A 336 -15.95 -5.81 -3.48
N GLN A 337 -17.24 -5.77 -3.83
CA GLN A 337 -18.03 -6.97 -4.12
C GLN A 337 -17.77 -7.49 -5.53
N ASP A 338 -17.31 -6.63 -6.44
CA ASP A 338 -16.81 -7.08 -7.73
C ASP A 338 -15.40 -7.65 -7.53
N LYS A 339 -15.31 -8.95 -7.32
CA LYS A 339 -14.04 -9.63 -7.02
C LYS A 339 -13.06 -9.60 -8.21
N ALA A 340 -13.56 -9.54 -9.43
CA ALA A 340 -12.70 -9.37 -10.62
C ALA A 340 -12.07 -7.98 -10.62
N LYS A 341 -12.85 -6.95 -10.29
CA LYS A 341 -12.38 -5.58 -10.15
C LYS A 341 -11.34 -5.48 -9.02
N LEU A 342 -11.67 -6.02 -7.84
CA LEU A 342 -10.76 -6.02 -6.68
C LEU A 342 -9.41 -6.65 -7.06
N ARG A 343 -9.45 -7.81 -7.70
CA ARG A 343 -8.22 -8.50 -8.13
C ARG A 343 -7.40 -7.62 -9.06
N MET A 344 -8.06 -6.96 -10.01
CA MET A 344 -7.38 -6.10 -10.98
C MET A 344 -6.84 -4.82 -10.35
N ASP A 345 -7.54 -4.27 -9.35
CA ASP A 345 -7.09 -3.09 -8.61
C ASP A 345 -5.84 -3.42 -7.76
N VAL A 346 -5.79 -4.62 -7.18
CA VAL A 346 -4.60 -5.09 -6.46
C VAL A 346 -3.42 -5.23 -7.44
N VAL A 347 -3.64 -5.81 -8.61
CA VAL A 347 -2.62 -5.94 -9.66
C VAL A 347 -2.13 -4.55 -10.09
N ASP A 348 -3.04 -3.61 -10.31
CA ASP A 348 -2.70 -2.24 -10.71
C ASP A 348 -1.83 -1.55 -9.66
N GLU A 349 -2.19 -1.69 -8.38
CA GLU A 349 -1.41 -1.14 -7.27
C GLU A 349 -0.01 -1.76 -7.22
N GLN A 350 0.09 -3.07 -7.40
CA GLN A 350 1.38 -3.77 -7.44
C GLN A 350 2.24 -3.31 -8.62
N LEU A 351 1.64 -3.16 -9.81
CA LEU A 351 2.36 -2.69 -11.00
C LEU A 351 2.84 -1.25 -10.86
N GLU A 352 1.98 -0.38 -10.31
CA GLU A 352 2.35 1.02 -10.06
C GLU A 352 3.53 1.08 -9.10
N THR A 353 3.50 0.25 -8.05
CA THR A 353 4.58 0.20 -7.05
C THR A 353 5.87 -0.31 -7.66
N ILE A 354 5.83 -1.43 -8.39
CA ILE A 354 7.02 -2.00 -9.06
C ILE A 354 7.59 -0.98 -10.06
N GLY A 355 6.72 -0.39 -10.88
CA GLY A 355 7.15 0.57 -11.89
C GLY A 355 7.84 1.78 -11.31
N ARG A 356 7.24 2.40 -10.30
CA ARG A 356 7.83 3.60 -9.68
C ARG A 356 9.04 3.26 -8.81
N ALA A 357 8.95 2.20 -7.99
CA ALA A 357 10.02 1.86 -7.05
C ALA A 357 11.32 1.48 -7.74
N PHE A 358 11.24 0.63 -8.76
CA PHE A 358 12.43 0.06 -9.41
C PHE A 358 12.79 0.75 -10.73
N LEU A 359 11.80 1.26 -11.46
CA LEU A 359 11.99 1.75 -12.83
C LEU A 359 11.73 3.25 -12.99
N ALA A 360 11.14 3.88 -11.98
CA ALA A 360 10.67 5.28 -12.04
C ALA A 360 9.79 5.49 -13.29
N GLN A 361 8.84 4.56 -13.51
CA GLN A 361 7.91 4.56 -14.64
C GLN A 361 6.47 4.52 -14.12
N THR A 362 5.60 5.31 -14.75
CA THR A 362 4.16 5.37 -14.40
C THR A 362 3.38 4.36 -15.25
N ILE A 363 3.56 3.08 -14.97
CA ILE A 363 3.00 1.98 -15.79
C ILE A 363 1.48 1.99 -15.75
N GLY A 364 0.88 2.35 -14.62
CA GLY A 364 -0.58 2.37 -14.44
C GLY A 364 -1.32 3.24 -15.45
N CYS A 365 -0.68 4.24 -16.02
CA CYS A 365 -1.28 5.07 -17.07
C CYS A 365 -1.65 4.26 -18.33
N ALA A 366 -0.97 3.14 -18.55
CA ALA A 366 -1.21 2.28 -19.72
C ALA A 366 -2.33 1.27 -19.51
N ARG A 367 -3.00 1.26 -18.35
CA ARG A 367 -4.11 0.34 -18.05
C ARG A 367 -5.31 0.53 -19.01
N CYS A 368 -5.62 1.77 -19.36
CA CYS A 368 -6.84 2.11 -20.11
C CYS A 368 -6.58 2.38 -21.61
N HIS A 369 -5.40 2.87 -21.93
CA HIS A 369 -4.98 3.25 -23.29
C HIS A 369 -3.45 3.29 -23.30
N ASP A 370 -2.85 3.35 -24.48
CA ASP A 370 -1.40 3.51 -24.60
C ASP A 370 -0.96 4.73 -23.77
N HIS A 371 0.15 4.62 -23.06
CA HIS A 371 0.65 5.71 -22.20
C HIS A 371 0.72 7.01 -23.02
N LYS A 372 0.18 8.09 -22.46
CA LYS A 372 0.02 9.34 -23.19
C LYS A 372 1.37 9.93 -23.66
N PHE A 373 2.39 9.77 -22.88
CA PHE A 373 3.70 10.40 -23.12
C PHE A 373 4.84 9.41 -23.35
N ASP A 374 4.90 8.36 -22.57
CA ASP A 374 5.99 7.39 -22.57
C ASP A 374 5.72 6.25 -23.57
N PRO A 375 6.76 5.57 -24.06
CA PRO A 375 6.59 4.47 -25.03
C PRO A 375 6.18 3.17 -24.32
N ILE A 376 5.05 3.19 -23.64
CA ILE A 376 4.47 2.05 -22.90
C ILE A 376 3.09 1.76 -23.50
N PRO A 377 2.99 0.80 -24.42
CA PRO A 377 1.67 0.40 -24.96
C PRO A 377 0.81 -0.27 -23.88
N THR A 378 -0.49 -0.20 -24.02
CA THR A 378 -1.45 -0.94 -23.19
C THR A 378 -1.10 -2.43 -23.14
N LYS A 379 -0.64 -3.00 -24.25
CA LYS A 379 -0.19 -4.40 -24.29
C LYS A 379 0.89 -4.71 -23.27
N ASP A 380 1.85 -3.78 -23.06
CA ASP A 380 2.89 -3.97 -22.05
C ASP A 380 2.31 -4.02 -20.64
N TYR A 381 1.33 -3.16 -20.37
CA TYR A 381 0.61 -3.18 -19.08
C TYR A 381 0.00 -4.57 -18.84
N TYR A 382 -0.74 -5.10 -19.82
CA TYR A 382 -1.41 -6.40 -19.64
C TYR A 382 -0.45 -7.58 -19.73
N ALA A 383 0.69 -7.43 -20.39
CA ALA A 383 1.78 -8.42 -20.34
C ALA A 383 2.29 -8.58 -18.90
N LEU A 384 2.54 -7.46 -18.21
CA LEU A 384 2.95 -7.45 -16.80
C LEU A 384 1.80 -7.88 -15.89
N ALA A 385 0.58 -7.42 -16.20
CA ALA A 385 -0.61 -7.75 -15.39
C ALA A 385 -0.88 -9.26 -15.38
N GLY A 386 -0.64 -9.95 -16.49
CA GLY A 386 -0.78 -11.41 -16.55
C GLY A 386 0.09 -12.14 -15.53
N ILE A 387 1.29 -11.62 -15.29
CA ILE A 387 2.22 -12.16 -14.29
C ILE A 387 1.59 -12.02 -12.87
N LEU A 388 1.08 -10.85 -12.54
CA LEU A 388 0.54 -10.60 -11.20
C LEU A 388 -0.88 -11.16 -11.04
N ARG A 389 -1.64 -11.30 -12.12
CA ARG A 389 -2.92 -12.03 -12.08
C ARG A 389 -2.71 -13.55 -11.88
N SER A 390 -1.57 -14.05 -12.26
CA SER A 390 -1.16 -15.45 -12.00
C SER A 390 -0.58 -15.61 -10.58
N THR A 391 -0.69 -14.59 -9.76
CA THR A 391 -0.21 -14.55 -8.37
C THR A 391 -1.41 -14.38 -7.44
N GLU A 392 -1.51 -15.21 -6.41
CA GLU A 392 -2.55 -15.08 -5.40
C GLU A 392 -2.12 -14.03 -4.37
N SER A 393 -2.75 -12.87 -4.43
CA SER A 393 -2.47 -11.73 -3.53
C SER A 393 -3.63 -11.45 -2.59
N VAL A 394 -4.83 -11.97 -2.89
CA VAL A 394 -6.04 -11.74 -2.10
C VAL A 394 -6.77 -13.07 -1.92
N VAL A 395 -7.12 -13.37 -0.69
CA VAL A 395 -8.02 -14.48 -0.35
C VAL A 395 -9.45 -13.93 -0.44
N ASN A 396 -10.24 -14.52 -1.31
CA ASN A 396 -11.61 -14.07 -1.54
C ASN A 396 -12.53 -14.42 -0.37
N ALA A 397 -13.32 -13.45 0.05
CA ALA A 397 -14.33 -13.55 1.09
C ALA A 397 -15.27 -12.37 0.92
N ASN A 398 -16.33 -12.28 1.73
CA ASN A 398 -17.20 -11.10 1.72
C ASN A 398 -16.35 -9.81 1.87
N VAL A 399 -15.48 -9.79 2.88
CA VAL A 399 -14.38 -8.82 2.95
C VAL A 399 -13.11 -9.60 2.63
N GLY A 400 -12.46 -9.28 1.52
CA GLY A 400 -11.23 -9.95 1.10
C GLY A 400 -10.12 -9.77 2.10
N ARG A 401 -9.13 -10.65 2.03
CA ARG A 401 -7.97 -10.63 2.93
C ARG A 401 -6.69 -10.77 2.13
N TRP A 402 -5.62 -10.21 2.68
CA TRP A 402 -4.27 -10.47 2.18
C TRP A 402 -3.84 -11.88 2.56
N VAL A 403 -2.84 -12.39 1.86
CA VAL A 403 -2.32 -13.75 2.11
C VAL A 403 -1.36 -13.71 3.30
N GLU A 404 -1.59 -14.58 4.27
CA GLU A 404 -0.66 -14.84 5.36
C GLU A 404 -0.39 -16.35 5.41
N LEU A 405 0.87 -16.72 5.51
CA LEU A 405 1.30 -18.12 5.59
C LEU A 405 2.14 -18.34 6.84
N ASP A 406 2.28 -19.60 7.21
CA ASP A 406 3.16 -20.01 8.31
C ASP A 406 4.60 -20.16 7.79
N MET A 407 5.56 -19.59 8.52
CA MET A 407 6.97 -19.69 8.19
C MET A 407 7.41 -21.17 8.30
N PRO A 408 8.08 -21.72 7.28
CA PRO A 408 8.58 -23.09 7.36
C PRO A 408 9.52 -23.31 8.56
N LEU A 409 9.34 -24.43 9.23
CA LEU A 409 10.14 -24.85 10.40
C LEU A 409 11.27 -25.77 9.94
N PRO A 410 12.29 -25.98 10.80
CA PRO A 410 13.26 -27.04 10.56
C PRO A 410 12.55 -28.39 10.37
N GLU A 411 13.12 -29.28 9.57
CA GLU A 411 12.47 -30.54 9.15
C GLU A 411 11.89 -31.34 10.31
N ALA A 412 12.66 -31.52 11.40
CA ALA A 412 12.20 -32.26 12.57
C ALA A 412 11.00 -31.59 13.25
N GLU A 413 11.05 -30.27 13.40
CA GLU A 413 9.95 -29.48 13.99
C GLU A 413 8.73 -29.47 13.07
N GLN A 414 8.93 -29.44 11.75
CA GLN A 414 7.83 -29.49 10.77
C GLN A 414 7.12 -30.85 10.82
N LYS A 415 7.87 -31.97 10.93
CA LYS A 415 7.28 -33.31 11.08
C LYS A 415 6.46 -33.40 12.36
N GLN A 416 6.98 -32.85 13.45
CA GLN A 416 6.29 -32.81 14.74
C GLN A 416 5.00 -31.97 14.64
N LEU A 417 5.06 -30.82 14.00
CA LEU A 417 3.89 -29.96 13.77
C LEU A 417 2.85 -30.67 12.90
N ASP A 418 3.26 -31.34 11.82
CA ASP A 418 2.37 -32.09 10.93
C ASP A 418 1.67 -33.20 11.69
N ALA A 419 2.38 -33.93 12.56
CA ALA A 419 1.81 -34.97 13.39
C ALA A 419 0.77 -34.39 14.37
N VAL A 420 1.07 -33.26 15.00
CA VAL A 420 0.15 -32.59 15.94
C VAL A 420 -1.09 -32.08 15.17
N ASN A 421 -0.92 -31.52 14.01
CA ASN A 421 -2.04 -31.02 13.18
C ASN A 421 -2.93 -32.17 12.70
N ALA A 422 -2.38 -33.31 12.34
CA ALA A 422 -3.15 -34.52 12.01
C ALA A 422 -4.01 -34.99 13.18
N UNK A 423 -3.53 -34.88 14.23
CA UNK A 423 -4.14 -35.23 15.42
C UNK A 423 -5.24 -34.36 15.78
N ILE A 424 -5.01 -33.11 15.58
CA ILE A 424 -6.02 -32.07 15.77
C ILE A 424 -7.18 -32.26 14.78
N ALA A 425 -6.89 -32.46 13.52
CA ALA A 425 -7.92 -32.68 12.49
C ALA A 425 -8.78 -33.93 12.81
N ALA A 426 -8.15 -35.02 13.18
CA ALA A 426 -8.86 -36.25 13.56
C ALA A 426 -9.75 -36.01 14.78
N LEU A 427 -9.24 -35.28 15.76
CA LEU A 427 -9.98 -34.97 17.00
C LEU A 427 -11.17 -34.05 16.72
N LYS A 428 -11.02 -33.08 15.84
CA LYS A 428 -12.13 -32.22 15.40
C LYS A 428 -13.22 -33.01 14.71
N GLN A 429 -12.85 -33.98 13.88
CA GLN A 429 -13.84 -34.88 13.26
C GLN A 429 -14.57 -35.73 14.32
N GLU A 430 -13.81 -36.26 15.29
CA GLU A 430 -14.42 -37.03 16.40
C GLU A 430 -15.39 -36.17 17.22
N ILE A 431 -14.98 -34.91 17.53
CA ILE A 431 -15.86 -33.97 18.25
C ILE A 431 -17.12 -33.70 17.43
N THR A 432 -16.99 -33.50 16.12
CA THR A 432 -18.17 -33.31 15.24
C THR A 432 -19.10 -34.52 15.27
N LYS A 433 -18.54 -35.73 15.23
CA LYS A 433 -19.34 -36.97 15.35
C LYS A 433 -20.03 -37.06 16.71
N LEU A 434 -19.34 -36.73 17.80
CA LEU A 434 -19.91 -36.76 19.14
C LEU A 434 -21.00 -35.70 19.34
N GLN A 435 -20.86 -34.55 18.70
CA GLN A 435 -21.84 -33.45 18.70
C GLN A 435 -23.02 -33.74 17.75
N GLY A 436 -22.77 -34.47 16.66
CA GLY A 436 -23.70 -34.64 15.54
C GLY A 436 -24.91 -35.52 15.78
N SER A 437 -25.07 -36.07 16.99
CA SER A 437 -26.19 -36.96 17.28
C SER A 437 -27.13 -36.40 18.35
N GLY A 438 -27.34 -35.08 18.38
CA GLY A 438 -28.35 -34.57 19.30
C GLY A 438 -28.27 -33.15 19.76
N GLY A 439 -27.59 -32.32 19.07
CA GLY A 439 -27.53 -30.89 19.39
C GLY A 439 -28.30 -30.01 18.38
N ASP A 440 -29.07 -29.10 18.92
CA ASP A 440 -29.98 -28.21 18.18
C ASP A 440 -29.35 -27.32 17.09
N ASN A 441 -28.06 -27.49 16.74
CA ASN A 441 -27.38 -26.52 15.86
C ASN A 441 -26.23 -27.06 15.01
N ALA A 442 -26.32 -28.30 14.49
CA ALA A 442 -25.28 -28.84 13.59
C ALA A 442 -25.91 -29.70 12.47
N PRO A 443 -25.31 -29.72 11.27
CA PRO A 443 -25.75 -30.63 10.22
C PRO A 443 -25.62 -32.10 10.64
N ILE A 444 -26.54 -32.94 10.17
CA ILE A 444 -26.56 -34.38 10.42
C ILE A 444 -26.06 -35.08 9.14
N ALA A 445 -25.01 -35.89 9.26
CA ALA A 445 -24.54 -36.65 8.12
C ALA A 445 -25.58 -37.70 7.68
N VAL A 446 -25.73 -37.90 6.38
CA VAL A 446 -26.67 -38.83 5.78
C VAL A 446 -26.50 -40.25 6.38
N ASP A 447 -25.23 -40.68 6.49
CA ASP A 447 -24.86 -42.00 6.99
C ASP A 447 -25.03 -42.15 8.53
N ALA A 448 -25.34 -41.06 9.23
CA ALA A 448 -25.67 -41.09 10.66
C ALA A 448 -27.17 -41.39 10.92
N LEU A 449 -27.99 -41.42 9.86
CA LEU A 449 -29.42 -41.62 9.96
C LEU A 449 -29.80 -43.06 9.59
N GLU A 450 -30.68 -43.64 10.37
CA GLU A 450 -31.18 -45.00 10.13
C GLU A 450 -32.18 -45.05 8.96
N GLY A 451 -32.30 -46.22 8.34
CA GLY A 451 -33.22 -46.44 7.22
C GLY A 451 -32.60 -45.95 5.89
N ILE A 452 -33.47 -45.62 4.98
CA ILE A 452 -33.04 -45.12 3.65
C ILE A 452 -33.26 -43.60 3.64
N VAL A 453 -32.17 -42.87 3.38
CA VAL A 453 -32.22 -41.41 3.34
C VAL A 453 -31.88 -40.95 1.90
N VAL A 454 -32.76 -40.14 1.34
CA VAL A 454 -32.58 -39.54 0.02
C VAL A 454 -32.27 -38.04 0.26
N ASP A 455 -31.09 -37.64 -0.01
CA ASP A 455 -30.59 -36.25 0.20
C ASP A 455 -31.10 -35.32 -0.92
N ASP A 456 -31.10 -34.00 -0.68
CA ASP A 456 -31.51 -33.03 -1.69
C ASP A 456 -30.60 -33.09 -2.94
N LEU A 457 -29.36 -33.54 -2.76
CA LEU A 457 -28.42 -33.72 -3.89
C LEU A 457 -28.79 -34.90 -4.81
N ASP A 458 -29.56 -35.87 -4.28
CA ASP A 458 -30.02 -37.05 -5.03
C ASP A 458 -31.47 -36.89 -5.52
N ALA A 459 -32.11 -35.79 -5.15
CA ALA A 459 -33.48 -35.49 -5.55
C ALA A 459 -33.55 -35.04 -7.02
N LYS A 460 -34.63 -35.44 -7.72
CA LYS A 460 -34.91 -34.94 -9.05
C LYS A 460 -35.59 -33.59 -8.94
N LEU A 461 -34.94 -32.56 -9.45
CA LEU A 461 -35.38 -31.16 -9.30
C LEU A 461 -35.96 -30.61 -10.60
N VAL A 462 -37.07 -29.88 -10.49
CA VAL A 462 -37.62 -29.08 -11.60
C VAL A 462 -37.51 -27.60 -11.21
N GLY A 463 -36.99 -26.78 -12.12
CA GLY A 463 -36.76 -25.36 -11.89
C GLY A 463 -35.42 -25.10 -11.20
N ALA A 464 -35.14 -23.83 -10.94
CA ALA A 464 -33.87 -23.41 -10.34
C ALA A 464 -33.97 -23.42 -8.80
N TRP A 465 -33.16 -24.22 -8.16
CA TRP A 465 -33.00 -24.32 -6.70
C TRP A 465 -31.60 -23.83 -6.32
N THR A 466 -31.50 -23.15 -5.19
CA THR A 466 -30.24 -22.54 -4.72
C THR A 466 -29.76 -23.26 -3.47
N LYS A 467 -28.54 -23.77 -3.51
CA LYS A 467 -27.88 -24.44 -2.36
C LYS A 467 -27.53 -23.43 -1.27
N SER A 468 -27.67 -23.82 -0.02
CA SER A 468 -27.41 -22.96 1.13
C SER A 468 -26.96 -23.78 2.35
N THR A 469 -26.10 -23.15 3.15
CA THR A 469 -25.66 -23.66 4.45
C THR A 469 -25.90 -22.62 5.56
N SER A 470 -26.70 -21.59 5.28
CA SER A 470 -26.95 -20.50 6.23
C SER A 470 -27.76 -20.87 7.46
N SER A 471 -28.65 -21.87 7.36
CA SER A 471 -29.19 -22.56 8.54
C SER A 471 -28.19 -23.61 9.00
N LYS A 472 -28.15 -23.87 10.29
CA LYS A 472 -27.23 -24.88 10.84
C LYS A 472 -27.83 -26.27 10.99
N ASN A 473 -29.14 -26.38 10.98
CA ASN A 473 -29.88 -27.67 11.09
C ASN A 473 -30.31 -28.16 9.70
N PHE A 474 -29.51 -29.04 9.12
CA PHE A 474 -29.86 -29.70 7.84
C PHE A 474 -29.17 -31.08 7.78
N VAL A 475 -29.53 -31.85 6.78
CA VAL A 475 -28.96 -33.16 6.51
C VAL A 475 -27.96 -33.06 5.39
N GLY A 476 -26.86 -33.79 5.49
CA GLY A 476 -25.84 -33.82 4.42
C GLY A 476 -24.98 -32.57 4.33
N ALA A 477 -24.66 -32.15 3.12
CA ALA A 477 -23.72 -31.08 2.86
C ALA A 477 -24.36 -29.69 2.78
N ASN A 478 -25.63 -29.61 2.44
CA ASN A 478 -26.39 -28.36 2.30
C ASN A 478 -27.90 -28.69 2.31
N TYR A 479 -28.70 -27.66 2.27
CA TYR A 479 -30.12 -27.72 1.88
C TYR A 479 -30.30 -26.81 0.68
N GLN A 480 -31.45 -26.91 -0.02
CA GLN A 480 -31.77 -26.05 -1.13
C GLN A 480 -33.06 -25.25 -0.90
N HIS A 481 -33.15 -24.07 -1.55
CA HIS A 481 -34.34 -23.22 -1.48
C HIS A 481 -34.75 -22.73 -2.87
N ASP A 482 -36.04 -22.40 -3.03
CA ASP A 482 -36.59 -21.94 -4.29
C ASP A 482 -36.31 -20.47 -4.62
N GLY A 483 -35.60 -19.74 -3.75
CA GLY A 483 -35.35 -18.30 -3.92
C GLY A 483 -36.61 -17.44 -3.71
N ALA A 484 -37.70 -18.01 -3.19
CA ALA A 484 -39.02 -17.38 -3.05
C ALA A 484 -39.56 -16.88 -4.40
N ALA A 485 -39.16 -17.51 -5.53
CA ALA A 485 -39.53 -17.13 -6.88
C ALA A 485 -39.95 -18.35 -7.70
N GLY A 486 -40.69 -18.15 -8.78
CA GLY A 486 -41.16 -19.23 -9.65
C GLY A 486 -42.14 -20.14 -8.94
N LYS A 487 -43.06 -19.58 -8.16
CA LYS A 487 -44.06 -20.33 -7.39
C LYS A 487 -44.97 -21.13 -8.32
N GLY A 488 -45.08 -22.43 -8.05
CA GLY A 488 -45.85 -23.36 -8.88
C GLY A 488 -45.06 -23.96 -10.06
N GLU A 489 -43.85 -23.41 -10.34
CA GLU A 489 -43.02 -23.89 -11.45
C GLU A 489 -41.88 -24.80 -10.97
N LYS A 490 -41.68 -24.89 -9.64
CA LYS A 490 -40.57 -25.65 -9.06
C LYS A 490 -41.10 -26.82 -8.24
N SER A 491 -40.41 -27.95 -8.34
CA SER A 491 -40.73 -29.14 -7.54
C SER A 491 -39.44 -29.96 -7.31
N ALA A 492 -39.52 -30.82 -6.30
CA ALA A 492 -38.50 -31.81 -5.98
C ALA A 492 -39.15 -33.18 -5.79
N GLU A 493 -38.48 -34.20 -6.31
CA GLU A 493 -38.95 -35.60 -6.20
C GLU A 493 -37.83 -36.42 -5.56
N PHE A 494 -38.10 -37.04 -4.43
CA PHE A 494 -37.16 -37.85 -3.67
C PHE A 494 -37.58 -39.31 -3.86
N THR A 495 -36.80 -40.09 -4.56
CA THR A 495 -37.08 -41.49 -4.88
C THR A 495 -36.04 -42.39 -4.19
N PRO A 496 -36.43 -43.37 -3.39
CA PRO A 496 -35.48 -44.29 -2.79
C PRO A 496 -34.71 -45.06 -3.85
N PRO A 497 -33.38 -45.32 -3.62
CA PRO A 497 -32.54 -45.92 -4.65
C PRO A 497 -32.91 -47.36 -4.99
N GLU A 498 -33.63 -48.03 -4.11
CA GLU A 498 -34.12 -49.39 -4.31
C GLU A 498 -35.60 -49.49 -3.99
N PRO A 499 -36.37 -50.45 -4.64
CA PRO A 499 -37.79 -50.61 -4.31
C PRO A 499 -37.98 -50.92 -2.83
N LEU A 500 -38.99 -50.29 -2.23
CA LEU A 500 -39.35 -50.53 -0.84
C LEU A 500 -40.39 -51.65 -0.71
N GLU A 501 -40.25 -52.44 0.36
CA GLU A 501 -41.24 -53.51 0.64
C GLU A 501 -41.51 -53.56 2.16
N GLY A 502 -42.77 -53.35 2.55
CA GLY A 502 -43.20 -53.31 3.97
C GLY A 502 -43.75 -51.95 4.38
N GLU A 503 -43.81 -51.70 5.65
CA GLU A 503 -44.34 -50.46 6.23
C GLU A 503 -43.19 -49.57 6.71
N TYR A 504 -43.20 -48.31 6.28
CA TYR A 504 -42.17 -47.32 6.60
C TYR A 504 -42.81 -46.06 7.18
N GLU A 505 -42.19 -45.48 8.22
CA GLU A 505 -42.43 -44.08 8.59
C GLU A 505 -41.62 -43.22 7.62
N VAL A 506 -42.30 -42.29 6.92
CA VAL A 506 -41.66 -41.37 6.00
C VAL A 506 -41.51 -40.04 6.72
N ARG A 507 -40.30 -39.50 6.70
CA ARG A 507 -39.97 -38.23 7.37
C ARG A 507 -39.36 -37.26 6.38
N PHE A 508 -39.69 -35.96 6.50
CA PHE A 508 -39.20 -34.89 5.66
C PHE A 508 -38.34 -33.94 6.48
N ALA A 509 -37.16 -33.71 6.04
CA ALA A 509 -36.21 -32.81 6.71
C ALA A 509 -36.47 -31.35 6.33
N VAL A 510 -36.41 -30.47 7.34
CA VAL A 510 -36.71 -29.03 7.21
C VAL A 510 -35.67 -28.21 7.97
N ALA A 511 -34.96 -27.39 7.19
CA ALA A 511 -34.09 -26.39 7.83
C ALA A 511 -34.86 -25.13 8.22
N UNK A 512 -35.55 -25.19 9.37
CA UNK A 512 -36.33 -24.23 9.86
C UNK A 512 -35.86 -22.84 9.77
N GLY A 513 -36.68 -21.82 9.82
CA GLY A 513 -36.36 -20.40 9.79
C GLY A 513 -37.57 -19.48 9.54
N GLY A 514 -37.52 -18.28 10.11
CA GLY A 514 -38.68 -17.35 10.07
C GLY A 514 -39.02 -16.83 8.66
N ASN A 515 -38.10 -16.94 7.69
CA ASN A 515 -38.34 -16.54 6.30
C ASN A 515 -38.72 -17.72 5.40
N ARG A 516 -39.08 -18.86 5.99
CA ARG A 516 -39.47 -20.06 5.23
C ARG A 516 -41.00 -20.09 5.00
N ALA A 517 -41.44 -20.91 4.06
CA ALA A 517 -42.84 -21.05 3.73
C ALA A 517 -43.62 -21.65 4.90
N PRO A 518 -44.70 -20.99 5.35
CA PRO A 518 -45.52 -21.55 6.44
C PRO A 518 -46.39 -22.71 6.03
N LYS A 519 -46.60 -22.94 4.73
CA LYS A 519 -47.42 -24.02 4.18
C LYS A 519 -46.77 -24.60 2.94
N VAL A 520 -46.28 -25.83 3.03
CA VAL A 520 -45.68 -26.56 1.90
C VAL A 520 -46.36 -27.92 1.80
N ASN A 521 -46.92 -28.24 0.69
CA ASN A 521 -47.51 -29.54 0.43
C ASN A 521 -46.41 -30.54 0.08
N VAL A 522 -46.28 -31.57 0.88
CA VAL A 522 -45.37 -32.70 0.69
C VAL A 522 -46.19 -33.96 0.54
N THR A 523 -46.09 -34.63 -0.60
CA THR A 523 -46.90 -35.77 -0.95
C THR A 523 -46.07 -37.04 -0.98
N VAL A 524 -46.52 -38.06 -0.21
CA VAL A 524 -45.94 -39.43 -0.24
C VAL A 524 -46.74 -40.26 -1.24
N TRP A 525 -46.07 -40.94 -2.14
CA TRP A 525 -46.63 -41.86 -3.10
C TRP A 525 -46.32 -43.28 -2.61
N SER A 526 -47.36 -44.01 -2.19
CA SER A 526 -47.26 -45.34 -1.55
C SER A 526 -48.12 -46.38 -2.25
N ALA A 527 -48.10 -47.61 -1.78
CA ALA A 527 -48.99 -48.70 -2.28
C ALA A 527 -50.44 -48.37 -2.07
N ASP A 528 -50.75 -47.50 -1.10
CA ASP A 528 -52.14 -47.13 -0.76
C ASP A 528 -52.60 -45.82 -1.43
N GLY A 529 -51.73 -45.28 -2.37
CA GLY A 529 -51.99 -44.06 -3.13
C GLY A 529 -51.23 -42.87 -2.57
N GLU A 530 -51.67 -41.66 -2.98
CA GLU A 530 -51.06 -40.42 -2.57
C GLU A 530 -51.57 -39.94 -1.21
N SER A 531 -50.63 -39.45 -0.39
CA SER A 531 -50.94 -38.84 0.90
C SER A 531 -50.19 -37.52 1.01
N THR A 532 -50.92 -36.39 1.13
CA THR A 532 -50.30 -35.06 1.19
C THR A 532 -50.37 -34.52 2.62
N THR A 533 -49.24 -34.04 3.11
CA THR A 533 -49.10 -33.39 4.41
C THR A 533 -48.65 -31.92 4.18
N GLU A 534 -49.36 -30.99 4.82
CA GLU A 534 -48.97 -29.58 4.82
C GLU A 534 -47.88 -29.37 5.89
N VAL A 535 -46.70 -28.97 5.47
CA VAL A 535 -45.55 -28.78 6.36
C VAL A 535 -45.31 -27.28 6.55
N ASN A 536 -45.22 -26.85 7.81
CA ASN A 536 -44.83 -25.49 8.17
C ASN A 536 -43.30 -25.47 8.38
N GLN A 537 -42.62 -24.82 7.48
CA GLN A 537 -41.16 -24.78 7.53
C GLN A 537 -40.58 -23.64 8.41
N GLN A 538 -41.48 -22.88 9.04
CA GLN A 538 -41.09 -21.88 10.07
C GLN A 538 -40.91 -22.49 11.45
N UNK A 539 -41.55 -23.49 11.66
CA UNK A 539 -41.55 -24.14 12.87
C UNK A 539 -40.43 -25.09 12.96
N LYS A 540 -39.95 -25.21 14.26
CA LYS A 540 -38.96 -26.22 14.53
C LYS A 540 -39.54 -27.64 14.43
N PRO A 541 -39.01 -28.48 13.58
CA PRO A 541 -39.49 -29.85 13.40
C PRO A 541 -39.32 -30.66 14.69
N PRO A 542 -40.31 -31.52 14.98
CA PRO A 542 -40.34 -32.22 16.29
C PRO A 542 -39.38 -33.39 16.41
N ILE A 543 -38.92 -33.98 15.31
CA ILE A 543 -38.03 -35.16 15.34
C ILE A 543 -36.59 -34.71 15.06
N LEU A 544 -35.75 -34.91 16.05
CA LEU A 544 -34.34 -34.55 15.98
C LEU A 544 -34.08 -33.04 15.65
N GLY A 545 -35.18 -32.20 15.81
CA GLY A 545 -35.09 -30.81 15.33
C GLY A 545 -34.86 -30.68 13.80
N UNK A 546 -35.01 -31.80 12.95
CA UNK A 546 -34.74 -31.81 11.58
C UNK A 546 -35.86 -32.34 10.76
N PHE A 547 -36.67 -33.19 11.47
CA PHE A 547 -37.68 -33.94 10.66
C PHE A 547 -39.13 -33.72 11.09
N VAL A 548 -39.98 -33.68 10.09
CA VAL A 548 -41.45 -33.77 10.28
C VAL A 548 -41.89 -35.14 9.76
N SER A 549 -42.69 -35.88 10.55
CA SER A 549 -43.25 -37.15 10.10
C SER A 549 -44.38 -36.89 9.09
N LEU A 550 -44.31 -37.57 7.96
CA LEU A 550 -45.36 -37.57 6.93
C LEU A 550 -46.32 -38.78 7.10
N GLY A 551 -46.12 -39.54 8.20
CA GLY A 551 -46.92 -40.68 8.51
C GLY A 551 -46.28 -42.01 8.17
N LYS A 552 -47.03 -43.11 8.45
CA LYS A 552 -46.60 -44.46 8.09
C LYS A 552 -47.31 -44.89 6.81
N HIS A 553 -46.54 -45.47 5.90
CA HIS A 553 -47.03 -45.84 4.57
C HIS A 553 -46.54 -47.23 4.18
N ARG A 554 -47.37 -47.95 3.50
CA ARG A 554 -47.10 -49.31 3.00
C ARG A 554 -46.52 -49.21 1.58
N PHE A 555 -45.47 -49.95 1.32
CA PHE A 555 -44.83 -50.04 0.02
C PHE A 555 -44.73 -51.50 -0.41
N THR A 556 -44.81 -51.75 -1.71
CA THR A 556 -44.58 -53.06 -2.30
C THR A 556 -43.54 -52.89 -3.40
N ALA A 557 -42.96 -54.00 -3.84
CA ALA A 557 -41.91 -53.97 -4.87
C ALA A 557 -42.37 -53.29 -6.17
N ASN A 558 -43.71 -53.21 -6.38
CA ASN A 558 -44.28 -52.56 -7.58
C ASN A 558 -44.74 -51.13 -7.34
N THR A 559 -44.55 -50.59 -6.14
CA THR A 559 -44.92 -49.19 -5.79
C THR A 559 -43.95 -48.25 -6.44
N ASP A 560 -44.44 -47.20 -7.14
CA ASP A 560 -43.62 -46.06 -7.56
C ASP A 560 -43.38 -45.16 -6.32
N ALA A 561 -42.55 -45.66 -5.41
CA ALA A 561 -42.29 -45.03 -4.12
C ALA A 561 -41.53 -43.71 -4.29
N LYS A 562 -42.11 -42.60 -3.84
CA LYS A 562 -41.46 -41.28 -3.89
C LYS A 562 -42.11 -40.30 -2.95
N VAL A 563 -41.40 -39.21 -2.67
CA VAL A 563 -41.95 -38.03 -1.98
C VAL A 563 -41.76 -36.83 -2.89
N THR A 564 -42.84 -36.09 -3.09
CA THR A 564 -42.80 -34.90 -3.97
C THR A 564 -43.09 -33.63 -3.16
N VAL A 565 -42.36 -32.57 -3.46
CA VAL A 565 -42.53 -31.25 -2.87
C VAL A 565 -42.85 -30.28 -4.01
N SER A 566 -43.91 -29.46 -3.86
CA SER A 566 -44.27 -28.46 -4.88
C SER A 566 -44.24 -27.03 -4.26
N THR A 567 -43.82 -26.10 -5.05
CA THR A 567 -43.92 -24.67 -4.68
C THR A 567 -45.26 -24.02 -4.99
N UNK A 568 -46.14 -24.80 -5.43
CA UNK A 568 -47.38 -24.32 -5.69
C UNK A 568 -48.07 -23.87 -4.49
N ASN A 569 -48.71 -22.69 -4.59
CA ASN A 569 -49.51 -22.04 -3.54
C ASN A 569 -48.72 -21.76 -2.26
N THR A 570 -47.41 -21.60 -2.39
CA THR A 570 -46.53 -21.27 -1.25
C THR A 570 -46.12 -19.79 -1.31
N THR A 571 -45.75 -19.24 -0.13
CA THR A 571 -45.17 -17.91 0.05
C THR A 571 -43.78 -18.10 0.65
N GLN A 572 -42.92 -17.08 0.55
CA GLN A 572 -41.58 -17.11 1.14
C GLN A 572 -40.73 -18.27 0.59
N HIS A 573 -39.63 -18.62 1.26
CA HIS A 573 -38.71 -19.65 0.77
C HIS A 573 -39.20 -21.06 1.07
N VAL A 574 -39.37 -21.87 0.03
CA VAL A 574 -39.59 -23.31 0.18
C VAL A 574 -38.22 -23.98 0.29
N ILE A 575 -38.06 -24.78 1.32
CA ILE A 575 -36.81 -25.51 1.61
C ILE A 575 -37.03 -26.98 1.25
N ILE A 576 -36.02 -27.56 0.61
CA ILE A 576 -35.87 -29.02 0.48
C ILE A 576 -34.52 -29.42 1.06
N ASP A 577 -34.47 -30.60 1.69
CA ASP A 577 -33.27 -31.06 2.39
C ASP A 577 -33.15 -32.58 2.17
N ALA A 578 -33.78 -33.39 3.01
CA ALA A 578 -33.74 -34.85 2.83
C ALA A 578 -35.07 -35.50 3.14
N VAL A 579 -35.27 -36.72 2.64
CA VAL A 579 -36.39 -37.60 3.01
C VAL A 579 -35.81 -38.89 3.59
N GLN A 580 -36.31 -39.29 4.74
CA GLN A 580 -35.96 -40.56 5.39
C GLN A 580 -37.14 -41.55 5.31
N PHE A 581 -36.88 -42.74 4.80
CA PHE A 581 -37.82 -43.90 4.83
C PHE A 581 -37.32 -44.86 5.91
N LEU A 582 -38.03 -44.91 7.04
CA LEU A 582 -37.65 -45.68 8.22
C LEU A 582 -38.55 -46.91 8.39
N PRO A 583 -38.04 -48.16 8.26
CA PRO A 583 -38.86 -49.36 8.42
C PRO A 583 -39.52 -49.44 9.79
N VAL A 584 -40.81 -49.76 9.83
CA VAL A 584 -41.59 -49.86 11.08
C VAL A 584 -41.39 -51.22 11.75
N ASP A 585 -40.84 -52.21 11.07
CA ASP A 585 -40.60 -53.57 11.56
C ASP A 585 -39.48 -53.68 12.60
N LEU A 586 -38.74 -52.63 12.85
CA LEU A 586 -37.74 -52.58 13.92
C LEU A 586 -38.43 -52.24 15.24
N LYS A 587 -39.29 -53.17 15.72
CA LYS A 587 -39.89 -53.18 17.06
C LYS A 587 -40.38 -51.81 17.60
N GLY A 588 -41.02 -51.03 16.76
CA GLY A 588 -41.70 -49.82 17.21
C GLY A 588 -40.89 -48.75 17.84
N SER A 589 -39.55 -48.79 17.69
CA SER A 589 -38.64 -47.70 18.11
C SER A 589 -38.11 -47.05 16.87
N PRO A 590 -38.61 -45.90 16.51
CA PRO A 590 -38.09 -45.16 15.33
C PRO A 590 -36.82 -44.41 15.62
N THR A 591 -36.19 -44.66 16.74
CA THR A 591 -34.91 -44.09 17.14
C THR A 591 -34.22 -45.14 17.99
N LYS A 592 -32.94 -45.36 17.77
CA LYS A 592 -32.07 -45.91 18.78
C LYS A 592 -32.33 -45.02 20.02
N VAL A 593 -32.99 -45.53 21.02
CA VAL A 593 -33.17 -44.78 22.26
C VAL A 593 -31.77 -44.60 22.81
N VAL A 594 -31.27 -43.39 22.69
CA VAL A 594 -30.04 -43.00 23.39
C VAL A 594 -30.41 -43.19 24.86
N THR A 595 -29.94 -44.23 25.49
CA THR A 595 -30.14 -44.41 26.93
C THR A 595 -29.47 -43.25 27.66
N ASP A 596 -29.96 -42.87 28.81
CA ASP A 596 -29.29 -41.85 29.66
C ASP A 596 -27.81 -42.19 29.87
N GLU A 597 -27.48 -43.47 29.86
CA GLU A 597 -26.10 -43.96 29.99
C GLU A 597 -25.26 -43.67 28.73
N ASP A 598 -25.83 -43.93 27.53
CA ASP A 598 -25.18 -43.62 26.24
C ASP A 598 -24.96 -42.12 26.11
N ALA A 599 -25.95 -41.30 26.53
CA ALA A 599 -25.85 -39.83 26.52
C ALA A 599 -24.75 -39.34 27.47
N LYS A 600 -24.64 -39.95 28.65
CA LYS A 600 -23.58 -39.63 29.64
C LYS A 600 -22.19 -40.03 29.12
N GLU A 601 -22.08 -41.23 28.54
CA GLU A 601 -20.84 -41.70 27.94
C GLU A 601 -20.37 -40.78 26.82
N ARG A 602 -21.32 -40.36 25.94
CA ARG A 602 -21.06 -39.46 24.83
C ARG A 602 -20.63 -38.07 25.34
N ALA A 603 -21.35 -37.55 26.35
CA ALA A 603 -21.00 -36.25 26.95
C ALA A 603 -19.61 -36.29 27.59
N ALA A 604 -19.29 -37.41 28.26
CA ALA A 604 -17.96 -37.61 28.86
C ALA A 604 -16.84 -37.69 27.78
N ALA A 605 -17.12 -38.44 26.69
CA ALA A 605 -16.20 -38.57 25.56
C ALA A 605 -16.00 -37.22 24.90
N LEU A 606 -17.07 -36.44 24.72
CA LEU A 606 -16.99 -35.11 24.13
C LEU A 606 -16.12 -34.16 25.01
N LYS A 607 -16.35 -34.21 26.32
CA LYS A 607 -15.57 -33.41 27.28
C LYS A 607 -14.08 -33.78 27.24
N VAL A 608 -13.78 -35.07 27.17
CA VAL A 608 -12.39 -35.57 27.07
C VAL A 608 -11.78 -35.10 25.72
N ALA A 609 -12.53 -35.25 24.63
CA ALA A 609 -12.04 -34.86 23.31
C ALA A 609 -11.78 -33.35 23.24
N GLN A 610 -12.68 -32.53 23.80
CA GLN A 610 -12.52 -31.06 23.86
C GLN A 610 -11.31 -30.68 24.73
N ALA A 611 -11.11 -31.34 25.87
CA ALA A 611 -9.95 -31.09 26.73
C ALA A 611 -8.63 -31.48 26.01
N THR A 612 -8.62 -32.62 25.32
CA THR A 612 -7.47 -33.08 24.54
C THR A 612 -7.16 -32.11 23.41
N LEU A 613 -8.21 -31.63 22.73
CA LEU A 613 -8.04 -30.62 21.66
C LEU A 613 -7.42 -29.34 22.22
N LYS A 614 -7.91 -28.88 23.36
CA LYS A 614 -7.37 -27.69 24.04
C LYS A 614 -5.88 -27.89 24.41
N LYS A 615 -5.55 -29.06 24.92
CA LYS A 615 -4.15 -29.41 25.25
C LYS A 615 -3.27 -29.41 24.01
N LEU A 616 -3.71 -30.03 22.93
CA LEU A 616 -2.96 -30.08 21.69
C LEU A 616 -2.76 -28.71 21.06
N UNK A 617 -3.74 -28.13 21.06
CA UNK A 617 -3.71 -26.84 20.57
C UNK A 617 -2.79 -25.97 21.32
N ALA A 618 -2.58 -26.06 22.71
CA ALA A 618 -1.60 -25.36 23.54
C ALA A 618 -0.17 -25.86 23.35
N GLU A 619 -0.01 -27.13 23.11
CA GLU A 619 1.30 -27.79 22.90
C GLU A 619 1.81 -27.66 21.46
N ARG A 620 0.98 -27.20 20.55
CA ARG A 620 1.36 -27.03 19.12
C ARG A 620 2.48 -26.00 19.00
N PRO A 621 3.60 -26.29 18.30
CA PRO A 621 4.65 -25.29 18.05
C PRO A 621 4.08 -24.03 17.43
N SER A 622 4.52 -22.90 17.97
CA SER A 622 4.05 -21.60 17.51
C SER A 622 4.59 -21.28 16.11
N UNK A 623 3.87 -21.15 15.18
CA UNK A 623 4.26 -20.85 13.86
C UNK A 623 4.39 -19.37 13.73
N ILE A 624 5.36 -18.94 13.14
CA ILE A 624 5.52 -17.54 12.76
C ILE A 624 4.68 -17.31 11.52
N ARG A 625 3.73 -16.40 11.60
CA ARG A 625 2.92 -15.98 10.45
C ARG A 625 3.62 -14.80 9.76
N TYR A 626 3.49 -14.73 8.44
CA TYR A 626 4.04 -13.62 7.65
C TYR A 626 3.14 -13.31 6.46
N MET A 627 3.16 -12.03 6.06
CA MET A 627 2.42 -11.56 4.88
C MET A 627 3.21 -11.90 3.63
N THR A 628 2.50 -12.37 2.60
CA THR A 628 3.15 -12.79 1.36
C THR A 628 2.13 -12.88 0.22
N VAL A 629 2.58 -13.44 -0.89
CA VAL A 629 1.75 -13.88 -2.01
C VAL A 629 2.15 -15.32 -2.34
N SER A 630 1.38 -15.96 -3.20
CA SER A 630 1.72 -17.31 -3.69
C SER A 630 1.33 -17.42 -5.16
N GLU A 631 1.73 -18.52 -5.81
CA GLU A 631 1.30 -18.77 -7.18
C GLU A 631 -0.19 -19.12 -7.20
N GLN A 632 -0.93 -18.59 -8.18
CA GLN A 632 -2.32 -18.96 -8.41
C GLN A 632 -2.43 -20.42 -8.86
N LYS A 633 -3.59 -21.01 -8.62
CA LYS A 633 -3.92 -22.32 -9.18
C LYS A 633 -4.08 -22.23 -10.69
N GLU A 634 -4.70 -21.15 -11.17
CA GLU A 634 -4.88 -20.89 -12.60
C GLU A 634 -3.87 -19.84 -13.04
N ILE A 635 -2.88 -20.29 -13.79
CA ILE A 635 -1.77 -19.47 -14.29
C ILE A 635 -1.96 -19.27 -15.79
N GLY A 636 -1.75 -18.06 -16.27
CA GLY A 636 -1.84 -17.81 -17.70
C GLY A 636 -1.83 -16.34 -18.09
N ASP A 637 -1.93 -16.15 -19.37
CA ASP A 637 -2.00 -14.83 -20.00
C ASP A 637 -3.35 -14.18 -19.67
N THR A 638 -3.41 -12.86 -19.75
CA THR A 638 -4.65 -12.10 -19.54
C THR A 638 -5.06 -11.38 -20.82
N GLN A 639 -6.28 -10.87 -20.81
CA GLN A 639 -6.80 -10.11 -21.94
C GLN A 639 -6.78 -8.60 -21.62
N UNK A 640 -6.58 -7.80 -22.57
CA UNK A 640 -6.64 -6.45 -22.45
C UNK A 640 -7.95 -6.19 -21.95
N HIS A 641 -8.15 -5.36 -20.96
CA HIS A 641 -9.42 -4.82 -20.47
C HIS A 641 -9.72 -3.54 -21.24
N ILE A 642 -10.68 -3.60 -22.12
CA ILE A 642 -10.99 -2.46 -23.00
C ILE A 642 -11.41 -1.28 -22.12
N ARG A 643 -10.61 -0.25 -22.15
CA ARG A 643 -10.78 0.99 -21.38
C ARG A 643 -10.98 0.76 -19.87
N UNK A 644 -10.24 -0.35 -19.38
CA UNK A 644 -10.18 -0.63 -18.01
C UNK A 644 -11.27 -1.44 -17.41
N ASN A 645 -12.17 -1.79 -18.38
CA ASN A 645 -13.34 -2.49 -17.86
C ASN A 645 -13.06 -3.99 -17.69
N UNK A 646 -12.96 -4.36 -16.67
CA UNK A 646 -12.72 -5.66 -16.29
C UNK A 646 -13.61 -6.65 -16.88
N HIS A 647 -14.85 -6.23 -17.21
CA HIS A 647 -15.85 -7.11 -17.83
C HIS A 647 -15.91 -7.00 -19.36
N ASN A 648 -15.20 -6.08 -19.94
CA ASN A 648 -15.12 -5.88 -21.39
C ASN A 648 -13.75 -6.30 -21.91
N LEU A 649 -13.60 -7.55 -22.28
CA LEU A 649 -12.31 -8.16 -22.58
C LEU A 649 -11.98 -8.08 -24.08
N GLY A 650 -10.77 -7.68 -24.39
CA GLY A 650 -10.20 -7.62 -25.72
C GLY A 650 -9.31 -8.82 -26.04
N GLU A 651 -8.29 -8.62 -26.85
CA GLU A 651 -7.36 -9.66 -27.27
C GLU A 651 -6.53 -10.18 -26.09
N SER A 652 -6.13 -11.42 -26.17
CA SER A 652 -5.21 -12.02 -25.20
C SER A 652 -3.81 -11.44 -25.38
N VAL A 653 -3.13 -11.19 -24.27
CA VAL A 653 -1.77 -10.62 -24.28
C VAL A 653 -0.85 -11.58 -23.55
N SER A 654 0.19 -12.04 -24.23
CA SER A 654 1.19 -12.91 -23.60
C SER A 654 1.91 -12.17 -22.47
N ARG A 655 2.15 -12.87 -21.36
CA ARG A 655 2.92 -12.34 -20.25
C ARG A 655 4.30 -11.92 -20.73
N GLY A 656 4.79 -10.80 -20.22
CA GLY A 656 6.06 -10.23 -20.65
C GLY A 656 6.35 -8.92 -19.92
N PHE A 657 7.23 -8.13 -20.51
CA PHE A 657 7.83 -6.97 -19.84
C PHE A 657 7.71 -5.73 -20.73
N LEU A 658 8.20 -4.58 -20.24
CA LEU A 658 8.17 -3.34 -21.05
C LEU A 658 9.09 -3.48 -22.28
N GLN A 659 8.51 -3.35 -23.45
CA GLN A 659 9.26 -3.51 -24.73
C GLN A 659 10.38 -2.49 -24.87
N VAL A 660 10.14 -1.25 -24.45
CA VAL A 660 11.12 -0.15 -24.63
C VAL A 660 12.40 -0.42 -23.82
N VAL A 661 12.30 -1.13 -22.71
CA VAL A 661 13.44 -1.48 -21.85
C VAL A 661 14.08 -2.80 -22.29
N SER A 662 13.36 -3.65 -23.02
CA SER A 662 13.80 -5.00 -23.40
C SER A 662 14.51 -4.94 -24.76
N HIS A 663 15.81 -4.62 -24.75
CA HIS A 663 16.63 -4.49 -25.97
C HIS A 663 16.94 -5.84 -26.62
N GLU A 664 16.91 -6.91 -25.86
CA GLU A 664 17.14 -8.28 -26.35
C GLU A 664 16.07 -9.18 -25.74
N UNK A 665 16.10 -10.38 -26.05
CA UNK A 665 15.10 -11.27 -25.59
C UNK A 665 14.91 -11.20 -24.12
N SER A 666 13.79 -11.05 -23.88
CA SER A 666 13.33 -11.12 -22.49
C SER A 666 13.29 -12.57 -22.00
N PRO A 667 13.40 -12.83 -20.70
CA PRO A 667 13.30 -14.18 -20.18
C PRO A 667 11.98 -14.84 -20.61
N ALA A 668 12.06 -16.09 -21.10
CA ALA A 668 10.87 -16.85 -21.47
C ALA A 668 10.12 -17.26 -20.20
N ILE A 669 8.78 -17.17 -20.22
CA ILE A 669 7.92 -17.53 -19.10
C ILE A 669 7.28 -18.88 -19.38
N ASP A 670 7.53 -19.85 -18.51
CA ASP A 670 6.93 -21.18 -18.58
C ASP A 670 5.42 -21.09 -18.27
N ASP A 671 4.61 -21.82 -19.00
CA ASP A 671 3.14 -21.80 -18.83
C ASP A 671 2.69 -22.29 -17.45
N THR A 672 3.54 -23.00 -16.72
CA THR A 672 3.25 -23.51 -15.38
C THR A 672 3.65 -22.55 -14.26
N GLN A 673 4.21 -21.38 -14.60
CA GLN A 673 4.71 -20.39 -13.64
C GLN A 673 4.06 -19.04 -13.93
N SER A 674 3.89 -18.24 -12.90
CA SER A 674 3.32 -16.88 -13.02
C SER A 674 4.17 -15.98 -13.92
N GLY A 675 5.50 -16.12 -13.84
CA GLY A 675 6.47 -15.23 -14.47
C GLY A 675 7.11 -14.25 -13.52
N ARG A 676 6.75 -14.29 -12.23
CA ARG A 676 7.37 -13.36 -11.24
C ARG A 676 8.87 -13.57 -11.09
N ARG A 677 9.32 -14.83 -11.17
CA ARG A 677 10.76 -15.12 -11.13
C ARG A 677 11.47 -14.43 -12.29
N GLN A 678 10.92 -14.55 -13.49
CA GLN A 678 11.44 -13.89 -14.68
C GLN A 678 11.33 -12.36 -14.59
N LEU A 679 10.26 -11.85 -13.97
CA LEU A 679 10.11 -10.41 -13.72
C LEU A 679 11.23 -9.89 -12.81
N GLY A 680 11.53 -10.62 -11.74
CA GLY A 680 12.66 -10.28 -10.86
C GLY A 680 13.99 -10.26 -11.59
N ASP A 681 14.24 -11.27 -12.43
CA ASP A 681 15.46 -11.34 -13.25
C ASP A 681 15.53 -10.19 -14.26
N TRP A 682 14.41 -9.87 -14.90
CA TRP A 682 14.35 -8.78 -15.89
C TRP A 682 14.61 -7.41 -15.25
N LEU A 683 14.05 -7.17 -14.06
CA LEU A 683 14.24 -5.89 -13.35
C LEU A 683 15.71 -5.57 -13.14
N VAL A 684 16.53 -6.57 -12.85
CA VAL A 684 17.95 -6.39 -12.51
C VAL A 684 18.90 -6.95 -13.57
N SER A 685 18.36 -7.25 -14.74
CA SER A 685 19.15 -7.70 -15.88
C SER A 685 20.18 -6.65 -16.31
N SER A 686 21.32 -7.10 -16.82
CA SER A 686 22.32 -6.21 -17.39
C SER A 686 21.78 -5.43 -18.61
N GLN A 687 20.67 -5.89 -19.20
CA GLN A 687 20.01 -5.21 -20.32
C GLN A 687 19.01 -4.14 -19.87
N ASN A 688 18.73 -4.03 -18.55
CA ASN A 688 17.80 -3.05 -18.03
C ASN A 688 18.59 -1.89 -17.39
N PRO A 689 18.66 -0.73 -18.04
CA PRO A 689 19.45 0.38 -17.50
C PRO A 689 18.72 1.15 -16.39
N LEU A 690 17.39 0.98 -16.26
CA LEU A 690 16.58 1.81 -15.35
C LEU A 690 16.86 1.50 -13.89
N ALA A 691 16.86 0.22 -13.49
CA ALA A 691 16.97 -0.12 -12.07
C ALA A 691 18.25 0.45 -11.43
N PRO A 692 19.44 0.27 -12.02
CA PRO A 692 20.62 0.87 -11.38
C PRO A 692 20.66 2.39 -11.45
N ARG A 693 20.18 3.02 -12.54
CA ARG A 693 20.08 4.49 -12.61
C ARG A 693 19.14 5.04 -11.54
N VAL A 694 17.97 4.43 -11.42
CA VAL A 694 16.94 4.90 -10.48
C VAL A 694 17.44 4.77 -9.04
N TYR A 695 18.04 3.63 -8.70
CA TYR A 695 18.53 3.41 -7.34
C TYR A 695 19.73 4.30 -7.01
N ALA A 696 20.67 4.44 -7.92
CA ALA A 696 21.81 5.36 -7.73
C ALA A 696 21.31 6.80 -7.52
N ASN A 697 20.32 7.21 -8.30
CA ASN A 697 19.71 8.54 -8.17
C ASN A 697 19.02 8.73 -6.82
N ARG A 698 18.35 7.69 -6.30
CA ARG A 698 17.72 7.73 -4.96
C ARG A 698 18.78 7.92 -3.88
N ILE A 699 19.88 7.16 -3.93
CA ILE A 699 20.94 7.26 -2.94
C ILE A 699 21.55 8.67 -2.99
N TRP A 700 21.81 9.21 -4.19
CA TRP A 700 22.29 10.58 -4.37
C TRP A 700 21.30 11.58 -3.73
N HIS A 701 20.01 11.42 -4.01
CA HIS A 701 18.97 12.29 -3.44
C HIS A 701 19.00 12.27 -1.91
N TRP A 702 19.07 11.08 -1.31
CA TRP A 702 19.03 10.94 0.16
C TRP A 702 20.28 11.54 0.83
N LEU A 703 21.42 11.58 0.14
CA LEU A 703 22.67 12.11 0.69
C LEU A 703 22.88 13.58 0.37
N ILE A 704 22.54 14.00 -0.85
CA ILE A 704 22.82 15.36 -1.34
C ILE A 704 21.61 16.30 -1.14
N GLY A 705 20.42 15.72 -1.02
CA GLY A 705 19.17 16.46 -0.79
C GLY A 705 18.34 16.69 -2.04
N THR A 706 18.91 16.46 -3.22
CA THR A 706 18.20 16.55 -4.49
C THR A 706 18.83 15.55 -5.46
N GLY A 707 17.99 14.81 -6.18
CA GLY A 707 18.48 13.83 -7.14
C GLY A 707 19.17 14.48 -8.34
N ILE A 708 20.05 13.74 -9.00
CA ILE A 708 20.60 14.14 -10.30
C ILE A 708 19.42 14.30 -11.28
N VAL A 709 18.46 13.37 -11.22
CA VAL A 709 17.11 13.55 -11.77
C VAL A 709 16.22 13.93 -10.58
N ARG A 710 15.70 15.15 -10.55
CA ARG A 710 14.94 15.64 -9.39
C ARG A 710 13.59 14.90 -9.23
N THR A 711 12.98 14.49 -10.34
CA THR A 711 11.77 13.67 -10.32
C THR A 711 12.18 12.21 -10.10
N VAL A 712 12.52 11.88 -8.86
CA VAL A 712 13.16 10.59 -8.51
C VAL A 712 12.27 9.39 -8.80
N ASP A 713 10.95 9.57 -8.85
CA ASP A 713 9.96 8.52 -9.13
C ASP A 713 9.47 8.56 -10.59
N ASN A 714 10.02 9.46 -11.41
CA ASN A 714 9.60 9.63 -12.81
C ASN A 714 10.81 9.93 -13.70
N PHE A 715 11.30 8.90 -14.37
CA PHE A 715 12.36 8.96 -15.38
C PHE A 715 11.77 8.99 -16.80
N GLY A 716 10.44 9.07 -16.91
CA GLY A 716 9.78 9.16 -18.21
C GLY A 716 9.89 10.54 -18.85
N THR A 717 9.22 10.72 -19.98
CA THR A 717 9.31 11.94 -20.79
C THR A 717 8.71 13.16 -20.09
N THR A 718 7.81 12.96 -19.10
CA THR A 718 7.27 14.05 -18.29
C THR A 718 8.15 14.38 -17.07
N GLY A 719 9.14 13.58 -16.78
CA GLY A 719 10.11 13.84 -15.71
C GLY A 719 11.17 14.85 -16.13
N GLU A 720 11.95 15.29 -15.18
CA GLU A 720 13.07 16.19 -15.46
C GLU A 720 14.24 15.42 -16.07
N LEU A 721 15.04 16.12 -16.87
CA LEU A 721 16.29 15.58 -17.41
C LEU A 721 17.35 15.55 -16.31
N PRO A 722 18.31 14.62 -16.36
CA PRO A 722 19.39 14.62 -15.39
C PRO A 722 20.27 15.88 -15.54
N SER A 723 20.65 16.49 -14.43
CA SER A 723 21.60 17.61 -14.42
C SER A 723 23.00 17.15 -14.87
N HIS A 724 23.35 15.92 -14.58
CA HIS A 724 24.66 15.33 -14.86
C HIS A 724 24.47 13.89 -15.37
N UNK A 725 24.15 13.70 -16.44
CA UNK A 725 23.92 12.50 -17.04
C UNK A 725 25.00 11.52 -16.97
N GLU A 726 26.22 12.08 -17.24
CA GLU A 726 27.41 11.23 -17.20
C GLU A 726 27.73 10.77 -15.78
N LEU A 727 27.60 11.65 -14.81
CA LEU A 727 27.78 11.28 -13.39
C LEU A 727 26.79 10.19 -13.00
N LEU A 728 25.52 10.30 -13.40
CA LEU A 728 24.51 9.30 -13.08
C LEU A 728 24.90 7.93 -13.64
N ASP A 729 25.35 7.89 -14.91
CA ASP A 729 25.79 6.62 -15.51
C ASP A 729 27.08 6.09 -14.87
N TYR A 730 28.00 6.99 -14.49
CA TYR A 730 29.18 6.60 -13.72
C TYR A 730 28.78 5.90 -12.41
N LEU A 731 27.87 6.53 -11.65
CA LEU A 731 27.41 5.98 -10.36
C LEU A 731 26.68 4.65 -10.57
N ALA A 732 25.78 4.58 -11.55
CA ALA A 732 25.02 3.37 -11.86
C ALA A 732 25.93 2.23 -12.31
N SER A 733 26.90 2.51 -13.16
CA SER A 733 27.86 1.51 -13.65
C SER A 733 28.75 1.00 -12.52
N ARG A 734 29.29 1.91 -11.70
CA ARG A 734 30.08 1.56 -10.52
C ARG A 734 29.28 0.71 -9.54
N PHE A 735 28.02 1.09 -9.33
CA PHE A 735 27.12 0.35 -8.45
C PHE A 735 26.99 -1.11 -8.92
N VAL A 736 26.73 -1.33 -10.20
CA VAL A 736 26.65 -2.69 -10.78
C VAL A 736 28.02 -3.41 -10.66
N GLU A 737 29.12 -2.76 -11.00
CA GLU A 737 30.46 -3.34 -10.91
C GLU A 737 30.83 -3.76 -9.49
N ASN A 738 30.41 -3.00 -8.50
CA ASN A 738 30.64 -3.27 -7.07
C ASN A 738 29.61 -4.23 -6.48
N GLY A 739 28.93 -5.01 -7.30
CA GLY A 739 28.01 -6.07 -6.87
C GLY A 739 26.70 -5.52 -6.31
N TRP A 740 26.26 -4.36 -6.77
CA TRP A 740 25.02 -3.73 -6.32
C TRP A 740 25.03 -3.42 -4.81
N SER A 741 26.19 -3.03 -4.27
CA SER A 741 26.38 -2.71 -2.84
C SER A 741 25.88 -1.31 -2.52
N THR A 742 24.85 -1.21 -1.69
CA THR A 742 24.36 0.07 -1.18
C THR A 742 25.45 0.78 -0.35
N LYS A 743 26.11 0.05 0.55
CA LYS A 743 27.12 0.66 1.43
C LYS A 743 28.29 1.21 0.64
N GLN A 744 28.74 0.49 -0.40
CA GLN A 744 29.87 0.99 -1.22
C GLN A 744 29.49 2.26 -1.98
N LEU A 745 28.25 2.34 -2.51
CA LEU A 745 27.80 3.53 -3.23
C LEU A 745 27.64 4.72 -2.28
N VAL A 746 27.04 4.51 -1.11
CA VAL A 746 26.93 5.53 -0.06
C VAL A 746 28.34 6.02 0.32
N ARG A 747 29.27 5.10 0.56
CA ARG A 747 30.65 5.39 0.91
C ARG A 747 31.32 6.26 -0.14
N GLU A 748 31.21 5.90 -1.39
CA GLU A 748 31.82 6.65 -2.51
C GLU A 748 31.31 8.10 -2.55
N ILE A 749 29.99 8.28 -2.37
CA ILE A 749 29.40 9.63 -2.41
C ILE A 749 29.84 10.47 -1.20
N VAL A 750 29.78 9.92 0.02
CA VAL A 750 30.13 10.70 1.22
C VAL A 750 31.64 10.99 1.32
N LEU A 751 32.49 10.19 0.69
CA LEU A 751 33.92 10.44 0.64
C LEU A 751 34.27 11.53 -0.38
N SER A 752 33.38 11.91 -1.28
CA SER A 752 33.63 12.98 -2.24
C SER A 752 33.82 14.33 -1.52
N SER A 753 34.60 15.20 -2.11
CA SER A 753 34.70 16.58 -1.64
C SER A 753 33.40 17.34 -1.77
N THR A 754 32.61 17.00 -2.78
CA THR A 754 31.27 17.58 -3.02
C THR A 754 30.33 17.38 -1.83
N TYR A 755 30.28 16.18 -1.26
CA TYR A 755 29.46 15.91 -0.06
C TYR A 755 29.96 16.75 1.14
N GLN A 756 31.24 17.03 1.24
CA GLN A 756 31.86 17.72 2.37
C GLN A 756 31.84 19.24 2.24
N LEU A 757 31.30 19.79 1.15
CA LEU A 757 31.25 21.24 0.95
C LEU A 757 30.43 21.95 2.02
N SER A 758 30.80 23.21 2.31
CA SER A 758 29.98 24.12 3.11
C SER A 758 28.62 24.34 2.43
N SER A 759 27.61 24.53 3.22
CA SER A 759 26.29 24.95 2.72
C SER A 759 26.11 26.48 2.66
N UNK A 760 26.93 27.14 2.94
CA UNK A 760 26.89 28.51 2.83
C UNK A 760 26.94 28.90 1.38
N UNK A 761 26.06 29.56 1.06
CA UNK A 761 25.88 29.93 -0.31
C UNK A 761 26.81 31.09 -0.60
N ASN A 762 27.15 31.14 -1.80
CA ASN A 762 27.92 32.28 -2.32
C ASN A 762 27.05 33.12 -3.24
N UNK A 763 27.04 34.21 -2.97
CA UNK A 763 26.21 35.15 -3.66
C UNK A 763 26.40 35.11 -5.16
N UNK A 764 27.49 34.85 -5.62
CA UNK A 764 27.78 34.76 -7.05
C UNK A 764 27.30 33.44 -7.61
N UNK A 765 27.40 32.48 -6.83
CA UNK A 765 26.92 31.21 -7.17
C UNK A 765 25.38 31.13 -7.16
N SER A 766 24.73 31.76 -6.28
CA SER A 766 23.28 31.86 -6.19
C SER A 766 22.60 32.55 -7.36
N UNK A 767 23.22 33.29 -7.75
CA UNK A 767 22.76 34.01 -8.90
C UNK A 767 22.91 33.23 -10.19
N UNK A 768 23.88 32.41 -10.19
CA UNK A 768 24.13 31.66 -11.40
C UNK A 768 23.43 30.32 -11.42
N ASP A 769 23.17 29.75 -10.23
CA ASP A 769 22.48 28.47 -9.98
C ASP A 769 21.63 28.57 -8.70
N PRO A 770 20.50 29.22 -8.78
CA PRO A 770 19.71 29.46 -7.55
C PRO A 770 19.20 28.20 -6.89
N GLU A 771 19.03 27.12 -7.63
CA GLU A 771 18.55 25.83 -7.10
C GLU A 771 19.71 24.88 -6.76
N ASN A 772 20.96 25.33 -6.89
CA ASN A 772 22.20 24.54 -6.63
C ASN A 772 22.20 23.23 -7.43
N ARG A 773 21.74 23.30 -8.64
CA ARG A 773 21.73 22.13 -9.52
C ARG A 773 23.10 21.63 -9.95
N UNK A 774 24.09 22.49 -9.98
CA UNK A 774 25.37 22.13 -10.35
C UNK A 774 26.27 21.73 -9.21
N UNK A 775 25.65 21.76 -7.83
CA UNK A 775 26.35 21.44 -6.75
C UNK A 775 27.61 22.20 -6.51
N SER A 776 27.52 23.53 -6.39
CA SER A 776 28.67 24.44 -6.06
C SER A 776 28.85 24.55 -4.55
N SER A 777 27.84 24.26 -3.80
CA SER A 777 27.81 24.17 -2.34
C SER A 777 26.96 22.94 -1.95
N MET A 778 27.04 22.56 -0.67
CA MET A 778 26.14 21.50 -0.18
C MET A 778 24.75 22.10 0.12
N ASN A 779 23.72 21.32 -0.06
CA ASN A 779 22.34 21.73 0.24
C ASN A 779 22.09 21.68 1.75
N ARG A 780 21.47 22.71 2.29
CA ARG A 780 20.89 22.65 3.64
C ARG A 780 19.62 21.81 3.54
N ARG A 781 19.42 20.92 4.52
CA ARG A 781 18.25 20.06 4.51
C ARG A 781 17.59 20.11 5.88
N ARG A 782 16.24 20.24 5.89
CA ARG A 782 15.48 20.18 7.14
C ARG A 782 15.55 18.75 7.66
N ILE A 783 15.76 18.60 8.97
CA ILE A 783 15.78 17.32 9.66
C ILE A 783 14.41 16.64 9.47
N ASP A 784 14.40 15.35 9.17
CA ASP A 784 13.14 14.61 8.95
C ASP A 784 12.48 14.23 10.28
N ALA A 785 11.21 13.82 10.19
CA ALA A 785 10.38 13.51 11.37
C ALA A 785 11.03 12.43 12.25
N GLU A 786 11.57 11.38 11.66
CA GLU A 786 12.16 10.26 12.41
C GLU A 786 13.44 10.70 13.14
N SER A 787 14.30 11.45 12.45
CA SER A 787 15.54 11.93 13.07
C SER A 787 15.25 12.94 14.18
N LEU A 788 14.20 13.76 14.01
CA LEU A 788 13.76 14.69 15.04
C LEU A 788 13.30 13.94 16.30
N LEU A 789 12.40 12.97 16.12
CA LEU A 789 11.89 12.15 17.22
C LEU A 789 13.04 11.43 17.93
N ASP A 790 13.91 10.78 17.16
CA ASP A 790 15.03 10.03 17.71
C ASP A 790 16.01 10.95 18.46
N THR A 791 16.26 12.16 17.95
CA THR A 791 17.13 13.13 18.61
C THR A 791 16.58 13.54 19.97
N LEU A 792 15.26 13.80 20.06
CA LEU A 792 14.62 14.16 21.33
C LEU A 792 14.75 13.01 22.34
N LEU A 793 14.59 11.77 21.89
CA LEU A 793 14.74 10.60 22.77
C LEU A 793 16.19 10.38 23.21
N VAL A 794 17.15 10.54 22.30
CA VAL A 794 18.60 10.38 22.61
C VAL A 794 19.06 11.44 23.60
N THR A 795 18.75 12.71 23.32
CA THR A 795 19.25 13.84 24.12
C THR A 795 18.62 13.90 25.49
N SER A 796 17.36 13.47 25.63
CA SER A 796 16.69 13.35 26.94
C SER A 796 17.18 12.14 27.74
N GLY A 797 17.87 11.19 27.11
CA GLY A 797 18.34 9.96 27.75
C GLY A 797 17.26 8.88 27.83
N SER A 798 16.13 9.05 27.13
CA SER A 798 15.00 8.11 27.23
C SER A 798 14.95 7.04 26.13
N ILE A 799 15.85 7.09 25.16
CA ILE A 799 15.83 6.16 24.02
C ILE A 799 15.94 4.70 24.46
N ASP A 800 15.11 3.85 23.87
CA ASP A 800 15.20 2.39 23.98
C ASP A 800 15.81 1.87 22.68
N ASN A 801 17.00 1.34 22.75
CA ASN A 801 17.80 0.94 21.58
C ASN A 801 17.55 -0.49 21.12
N ARG A 802 16.50 -1.16 21.62
CA ARG A 802 16.18 -2.51 21.15
C ARG A 802 15.90 -2.51 19.65
N LEU A 803 16.37 -3.57 18.98
CA LEU A 803 16.17 -3.73 17.54
C LEU A 803 14.94 -4.59 17.26
N GLY A 804 14.15 -4.20 16.27
CA GLY A 804 13.11 -5.04 15.72
C GLY A 804 11.85 -5.21 16.58
N GLY A 805 10.95 -5.98 16.04
CA GLY A 805 9.71 -6.37 16.71
C GLY A 805 8.56 -5.40 16.49
N SER A 806 7.36 -5.85 16.85
CA SER A 806 6.13 -5.06 16.72
C SER A 806 5.85 -4.28 18.01
N LEU A 807 5.34 -3.05 17.87
CA LEU A 807 4.81 -2.24 18.97
C LEU A 807 3.28 -2.27 19.03
N ILE A 808 2.62 -3.13 18.24
CA ILE A 808 1.17 -3.25 18.24
C ILE A 808 0.73 -4.22 19.35
N PRO A 809 0.01 -3.74 20.38
CA PRO A 809 -0.48 -4.64 21.43
C PRO A 809 -1.49 -5.67 20.88
N ALA A 810 -1.54 -6.85 21.50
CA ALA A 810 -2.39 -7.96 21.08
C ALA A 810 -3.88 -7.60 21.04
N GLY A 811 -4.34 -6.74 21.95
CA GLY A 811 -5.76 -6.37 22.06
C GLY A 811 -6.24 -5.32 21.06
N ILE A 812 -5.33 -4.71 20.31
CA ILE A 812 -5.69 -3.68 19.33
C ILE A 812 -6.16 -4.38 18.05
N THR A 813 -7.30 -3.98 17.51
CA THR A 813 -7.87 -4.56 16.29
C THR A 813 -7.93 -3.57 15.11
N THR A 814 -7.87 -2.27 15.41
CA THR A 814 -7.86 -1.22 14.38
C THR A 814 -6.81 -0.17 14.74
N ASP A 815 -6.43 0.65 13.76
CA ASP A 815 -5.44 1.70 13.95
C ASP A 815 -6.02 3.02 14.47
N TYR A 816 -7.34 3.15 14.56
CA TYR A 816 -7.97 4.42 14.96
C TYR A 816 -7.57 4.80 16.39
N ASP A 817 -7.20 6.07 16.59
CA ASP A 817 -6.88 6.67 17.87
C ASP A 817 -5.76 5.95 18.64
N PHE A 818 -4.84 5.29 17.93
CA PHE A 818 -3.72 4.59 18.55
C PHE A 818 -2.80 5.59 19.28
N PRO A 819 -2.50 5.36 20.56
CA PRO A 819 -1.62 6.27 21.29
C PRO A 819 -0.16 5.96 21.01
N HIS A 820 0.48 6.76 20.17
CA HIS A 820 1.92 6.62 19.85
C HIS A 820 2.75 7.19 21.01
N ASP A 821 3.27 6.32 21.88
CA ASP A 821 3.98 6.74 23.10
C ASP A 821 5.25 5.92 23.39
N SER A 822 5.80 5.26 22.40
CA SER A 822 7.01 4.42 22.57
C SER A 822 8.26 5.28 22.77
N ARG A 823 9.26 4.70 23.43
CA ARG A 823 10.63 5.26 23.52
C ARG A 823 11.59 4.59 22.54
N ARG A 824 11.09 3.72 21.69
CA ARG A 824 11.86 3.09 20.61
C ARG A 824 12.15 4.11 19.50
N ARG A 825 13.15 3.83 18.66
CA ARG A 825 13.42 4.66 17.49
C ARG A 825 12.17 4.74 16.60
N ALA A 826 12.00 5.87 15.93
CA ALA A 826 10.84 6.17 15.08
C ALA A 826 10.56 5.08 14.03
N VAL A 827 11.60 4.41 13.51
CA VAL A 827 11.45 3.36 12.49
C VAL A 827 10.60 2.19 13.00
N TYR A 828 10.55 1.98 14.32
CA TYR A 828 9.76 0.90 14.95
C TYR A 828 8.35 1.34 15.35
N TRP A 829 8.02 2.63 15.31
CA TRP A 829 6.67 3.12 15.60
C TRP A 829 5.74 2.65 14.50
N PRO A 830 4.52 2.13 14.83
CA PRO A 830 3.60 1.65 13.81
C PRO A 830 3.26 2.74 12.78
N VAL A 831 3.36 2.38 11.50
CA VAL A 831 2.94 3.26 10.41
C VAL A 831 1.49 2.92 10.09
N PHE A 832 0.57 3.61 10.74
CA PHE A 832 -0.87 3.41 10.59
C PHE A 832 -1.45 4.44 9.61
N ARG A 833 -2.14 3.95 8.57
CA ARG A 833 -2.66 4.82 7.51
C ARG A 833 -3.71 5.81 7.99
N ASN A 834 -4.46 5.47 9.05
CA ASN A 834 -5.48 6.37 9.62
C ASN A 834 -5.01 7.07 10.90
N SER A 835 -3.82 6.79 11.39
CA SER A 835 -3.35 7.30 12.68
C SER A 835 -1.83 7.40 12.71
N LEU A 836 -1.27 8.38 12.01
CA LEU A 836 0.16 8.70 12.09
C LEU A 836 0.40 9.57 13.33
N PRO A 837 1.57 9.45 13.98
CA PRO A 837 1.93 10.38 15.06
C PRO A 837 1.85 11.84 14.60
N ASP A 838 1.41 12.73 15.46
CA ASP A 838 1.29 14.16 15.15
C ASP A 838 2.62 14.75 14.65
N LEU A 839 3.72 14.36 15.30
CA LEU A 839 5.06 14.80 14.90
C LEU A 839 5.37 14.42 13.46
N PHE A 840 4.99 13.20 13.05
CA PHE A 840 5.20 12.73 11.66
C PHE A 840 4.40 13.58 10.67
N VAL A 841 3.13 13.86 10.98
CA VAL A 841 2.27 14.68 10.12
C VAL A 841 2.84 16.08 9.96
N VAL A 842 3.24 16.71 11.05
CA VAL A 842 3.75 18.10 11.08
C VAL A 842 5.08 18.20 10.32
N PHE A 843 5.93 17.17 10.37
CA PHE A 843 7.28 17.19 9.78
C PHE A 843 7.37 16.36 8.49
N ASP A 844 6.25 16.29 7.73
CA ASP A 844 6.24 15.82 6.34
C ASP A 844 6.65 14.34 6.15
N PHE A 845 6.17 13.46 7.03
CA PHE A 845 6.35 12.02 6.86
C PHE A 845 5.76 11.58 5.51
N ALA A 846 6.36 10.56 4.90
CA ALA A 846 5.91 10.05 3.60
C ALA A 846 4.47 9.50 3.68
N ASN A 847 3.68 9.74 2.63
CA ASN A 847 2.36 9.13 2.49
C ASN A 847 2.53 7.60 2.38
N PRO A 848 2.04 6.81 3.37
CA PRO A 848 2.29 5.37 3.36
C PRO A 848 1.41 4.58 2.38
N SER A 849 0.61 5.26 1.57
CA SER A 849 -0.27 4.61 0.59
C SER A 849 0.28 4.64 -0.84
N MET A 850 1.48 5.17 -1.03
CA MET A 850 2.07 5.29 -2.37
C MET A 850 3.59 5.27 -2.31
N VAL A 851 4.23 5.05 -3.46
CA VAL A 851 5.69 5.18 -3.59
C VAL A 851 6.08 6.63 -3.31
N VAL A 852 7.00 6.85 -2.39
CA VAL A 852 7.55 8.16 -2.08
C VAL A 852 9.08 8.04 -2.09
N GLY A 853 9.71 8.41 -3.20
CA GLY A 853 11.16 8.49 -3.30
C GLY A 853 11.72 9.81 -2.82
N ARG A 854 10.87 10.83 -2.76
CA ARG A 854 11.21 12.18 -2.32
C ARG A 854 10.07 12.74 -1.49
N ARG A 855 10.31 12.99 -0.22
CA ARG A 855 9.30 13.60 0.66
C ARG A 855 9.13 15.09 0.34
N ASP A 856 7.93 15.59 0.51
CA ASP A 856 7.71 17.03 0.58
C ASP A 856 8.51 17.60 1.75
N VAL A 857 9.06 18.79 1.58
CA VAL A 857 9.79 19.48 2.64
C VAL A 857 9.18 20.87 2.79
N SER A 858 8.49 21.08 3.90
CA SER A 858 7.90 22.39 4.23
C SER A 858 8.64 23.02 5.40
N SER A 859 8.60 24.32 5.49
CA SER A 859 9.07 25.09 6.64
C SER A 859 7.94 26.02 7.04
N THR A 860 7.17 25.60 8.00
CA THR A 860 5.88 26.23 8.34
C THR A 860 5.82 26.65 9.82
N ALA A 861 4.96 27.61 10.10
CA ALA A 861 4.66 28.04 11.48
C ALA A 861 4.17 26.88 12.36
N PRO A 862 3.31 25.95 11.88
CA PRO A 862 2.92 24.77 12.67
C PRO A 862 4.11 23.95 13.18
N GLN A 863 5.22 23.85 12.46
CA GLN A 863 6.41 23.11 12.90
C GLN A 863 7.05 23.78 14.13
N SER A 864 7.23 25.10 14.09
CA SER A 864 7.76 25.86 15.25
C SER A 864 6.79 25.77 16.43
N LEU A 865 5.49 25.97 16.17
CA LEU A 865 4.46 25.90 17.20
C LEU A 865 4.38 24.53 17.85
N PHE A 866 4.54 23.47 17.09
CA PHE A 866 4.58 22.10 17.61
C PHE A 866 5.73 21.95 18.60
N LEU A 867 6.93 22.35 18.21
CA LEU A 867 8.12 22.23 19.08
C LEU A 867 8.01 23.10 20.34
N MET A 868 7.30 24.21 20.27
CA MET A 868 7.10 25.12 21.41
C MET A 868 5.97 24.67 22.33
N ASN A 869 4.97 23.97 21.88
CA ASN A 869 3.74 23.75 22.63
C ASN A 869 3.37 22.29 22.87
N ASN A 870 3.96 21.33 22.16
CA ASN A 870 3.59 19.92 22.29
C ASN A 870 4.07 19.36 23.63
N ASP A 871 3.16 18.72 24.38
CA ASP A 871 3.45 18.18 25.72
C ASP A 871 4.58 17.16 25.72
N TRP A 872 4.66 16.30 24.69
CA TRP A 872 5.70 15.29 24.60
C TRP A 872 7.08 15.95 24.41
N VAL A 873 7.16 17.00 23.58
CA VAL A 873 8.41 17.76 23.36
C VAL A 873 8.84 18.44 24.68
N ILE A 874 7.87 19.03 25.40
CA ILE A 874 8.13 19.66 26.70
C ILE A 874 8.65 18.61 27.70
N GLN A 875 8.04 17.43 27.76
CA GLN A 875 8.49 16.34 28.64
C GLN A 875 9.92 15.90 28.32
N GLN A 876 10.27 15.76 27.04
CA GLN A 876 11.64 15.41 26.65
C GLN A 876 12.62 16.50 27.04
N SER A 877 12.21 17.76 26.90
CA SER A 877 13.03 18.93 27.31
C SER A 877 13.24 18.95 28.81
N GLN A 878 12.21 18.64 29.59
CA GLN A 878 12.30 18.53 31.08
C GLN A 878 13.28 17.42 31.48
N GLN A 879 13.18 16.24 30.83
CA GLN A 879 14.09 15.13 31.13
C GLN A 879 15.54 15.49 30.82
N MET A 880 15.77 16.19 29.71
CA MET A 880 17.09 16.64 29.33
C MET A 880 17.62 17.70 30.36
N ALA A 881 16.75 18.61 30.79
CA ALA A 881 17.12 19.61 31.82
C ALA A 881 17.54 18.90 33.11
N ASP A 882 16.76 17.93 33.57
CA ASP A 882 17.06 17.13 34.78
C ASP A 882 18.40 16.41 34.64
N LYS A 883 18.65 15.81 33.46
CA LYS A 883 19.91 15.11 33.16
C LYS A 883 21.12 16.02 33.30
N TRP A 884 21.03 17.25 32.78
CA TRP A 884 22.14 18.20 32.86
C TRP A 884 22.27 18.86 34.22
N LEU A 885 21.16 19.11 34.93
CA LEU A 885 21.16 19.65 36.28
C LEU A 885 21.72 18.67 37.33
N ALA A 886 21.54 17.36 37.08
CA ALA A 886 22.10 16.28 37.92
C ALA A 886 23.63 16.24 37.87
N GLN A 887 24.26 16.85 36.90
CA GLN A 887 25.72 16.94 36.81
C GLN A 887 26.20 18.18 37.63
N HIS A 888 26.28 17.96 38.92
CA HIS A 888 26.55 19.03 39.90
C HIS A 888 27.95 19.62 39.78
N GLU A 889 28.88 18.91 39.19
CA GLU A 889 30.25 19.36 38.95
C GLU A 889 30.34 20.45 37.87
N LEU A 890 29.32 20.59 37.02
CA LEU A 890 29.33 21.60 35.97
C LEU A 890 28.87 22.97 36.50
N ASP A 891 29.66 24.01 36.23
CA ASP A 891 29.20 25.38 36.44
C ASP A 891 28.19 25.78 35.35
N VAL A 892 27.59 26.96 35.49
CA VAL A 892 26.55 27.44 34.56
C VAL A 892 27.13 27.60 33.14
N GLN A 893 28.36 28.06 33.01
CA GLN A 893 29.01 28.24 31.71
C GLN A 893 29.24 26.88 31.00
N SER A 894 29.82 25.93 31.72
CA SER A 894 30.08 24.58 31.20
C SER A 894 28.80 23.86 30.84
N ARG A 895 27.77 23.99 31.65
CA ARG A 895 26.44 23.41 31.39
C ARG A 895 25.83 24.04 30.13
N THR A 896 25.94 25.36 29.98
CA THR A 896 25.43 26.07 28.79
C THR A 896 26.13 25.55 27.53
N GLU A 897 27.46 25.43 27.58
CA GLU A 897 28.24 24.89 26.46
C GLU A 897 27.79 23.46 26.12
N ALA A 898 27.63 22.59 27.12
CA ALA A 898 27.26 21.20 26.94
C ALA A 898 25.85 21.08 26.34
N VAL A 899 24.89 21.84 26.82
CA VAL A 899 23.50 21.79 26.33
C VAL A 899 23.44 22.25 24.87
N VAL A 900 24.05 23.38 24.56
CA VAL A 900 24.05 23.93 23.19
C VAL A 900 24.77 22.95 22.24
N TYR A 901 25.93 22.45 22.67
CA TYR A 901 26.72 21.53 21.85
C TYR A 901 25.95 20.23 21.57
N THR A 902 25.29 19.68 22.57
CA THR A 902 24.49 18.44 22.43
C THR A 902 23.38 18.64 21.40
N ILE A 903 22.67 19.78 21.44
CA ILE A 903 21.50 20.02 20.57
C ILE A 903 21.93 20.47 19.16
N LEU A 904 22.86 21.42 19.08
CA LEU A 904 23.21 22.08 17.81
C LEU A 904 24.43 21.49 17.12
N GLY A 905 25.19 20.63 17.80
CA GLY A 905 26.42 20.03 17.24
C GLY A 905 27.60 21.05 17.16
N ARG A 906 27.48 22.18 17.84
CA ARG A 906 28.51 23.23 17.92
C ARG A 906 28.48 23.95 19.25
N LYS A 907 29.57 24.58 19.57
CA LYS A 907 29.62 25.45 20.78
C LYS A 907 28.72 26.68 20.60
N PRO A 908 28.21 27.24 21.70
CA PRO A 908 27.43 28.48 21.62
C PRO A 908 28.30 29.65 21.14
N ARG A 909 27.67 30.54 20.41
CA ARG A 909 28.24 31.85 20.13
C ARG A 909 28.29 32.67 21.44
N SER A 910 29.20 33.64 21.55
CA SER A 910 29.31 34.45 22.77
C SER A 910 27.99 35.09 23.20
N SER A 911 27.21 35.62 22.24
CA SER A 911 25.93 36.24 22.50
C SER A 911 24.90 35.22 23.01
N GLU A 912 24.86 34.01 22.40
CA GLU A 912 23.98 32.92 22.84
C GLU A 912 24.32 32.50 24.27
N GLN A 913 25.62 32.35 24.56
CA GLN A 913 26.08 31.93 25.87
C GLN A 913 25.69 32.97 26.93
N GLN A 914 25.92 34.24 26.68
CA GLN A 914 25.55 35.33 27.60
C GLN A 914 24.05 35.36 27.87
N LEU A 915 23.25 35.28 26.83
CA LEU A 915 21.80 35.32 26.92
C LEU A 915 21.27 34.14 27.75
N ILE A 916 21.73 32.92 27.46
CA ILE A 916 21.32 31.74 28.20
C ILE A 916 21.74 31.83 29.68
N MET A 917 23.02 32.18 29.92
CA MET A 917 23.52 32.28 31.30
C MET A 917 22.73 33.32 32.13
N GLN A 918 22.48 34.49 31.55
CA GLN A 918 21.70 35.55 32.19
C GLN A 918 20.30 35.02 32.57
N TYR A 919 19.66 34.28 31.66
CA TYR A 919 18.33 33.77 31.87
C TYR A 919 18.28 32.70 32.99
N VAL A 920 19.20 31.73 32.96
CA VAL A 920 19.15 30.62 33.92
C VAL A 920 19.67 31.02 35.32
N VAL A 921 20.62 31.92 35.41
CA VAL A 921 21.16 32.41 36.69
C VAL A 921 20.10 33.16 37.52
N ALA A 922 19.15 33.78 36.85
CA ALA A 922 18.04 34.49 37.52
C ALA A 922 17.14 33.57 38.36
N ALA A 923 17.23 32.25 38.19
CA ALA A 923 16.53 31.29 39.05
C ALA A 923 17.08 31.23 40.49
N GLY A 924 18.32 31.68 40.69
CA GLY A 924 19.00 31.58 42.00
C GLY A 924 19.10 30.13 42.45
N ASP A 925 18.82 29.87 43.73
CA ASP A 925 18.89 28.54 44.33
C ASP A 925 17.56 27.74 44.22
N ASP A 926 16.53 28.29 43.61
CA ASP A 926 15.23 27.62 43.43
C ASP A 926 15.35 26.51 42.40
N LYS A 927 15.35 25.28 42.86
CA LYS A 927 15.54 24.10 42.02
C LYS A 927 14.41 23.92 41.00
N MET A 928 13.17 24.24 41.38
CA MET A 928 12.03 24.15 40.46
C MET A 928 12.16 25.20 39.37
N GLU A 929 12.56 26.40 39.72
CA GLU A 929 12.75 27.49 38.78
C GLU A 929 13.97 27.22 37.85
N GLN A 930 15.04 26.62 38.38
CA GLN A 930 16.18 26.18 37.59
C GLN A 930 15.73 25.15 36.54
N GLN A 931 14.99 24.14 36.94
CA GLN A 931 14.48 23.12 36.04
C GLN A 931 13.58 23.77 34.97
N ARG A 932 12.67 24.64 35.36
CA ARG A 932 11.76 25.33 34.45
C ARG A 932 12.55 26.14 33.39
N ARG A 933 13.51 26.92 33.85
CA ARG A 933 14.29 27.78 32.91
C ARG A 933 15.17 26.96 31.98
N TRP A 934 15.84 25.93 32.49
CA TRP A 934 16.62 25.04 31.61
C TRP A 934 15.73 24.30 30.61
N THR A 935 14.54 23.88 31.02
CA THR A 935 13.57 23.27 30.11
C THR A 935 13.23 24.25 28.97
N GLN A 936 12.97 25.49 29.29
CA GLN A 936 12.65 26.53 28.30
C GLN A 936 13.82 26.82 27.35
N VAL A 937 15.05 26.85 27.87
CA VAL A 937 16.27 27.00 27.04
C VAL A 937 16.39 25.85 26.06
N ILE A 938 16.24 24.61 26.55
CA ILE A 938 16.36 23.40 25.72
C ILE A 938 15.28 23.38 24.64
N GLN A 939 14.03 23.68 25.03
CA GLN A 939 12.91 23.72 24.08
C GLN A 939 13.13 24.83 23.04
N THR A 940 13.65 25.97 23.42
CA THR A 940 13.99 27.06 22.49
C THR A 940 15.05 26.61 21.49
N LEU A 941 16.07 25.89 21.96
CA LEU A 941 17.14 25.38 21.08
C LEU A 941 16.57 24.37 20.08
N PHE A 942 15.70 23.45 20.53
CA PHE A 942 15.04 22.49 19.62
C PHE A 942 14.12 23.19 18.61
N SER A 943 13.54 24.33 18.98
CA SER A 943 12.67 25.12 18.10
C SER A 943 13.46 25.97 17.09
N SER A 944 14.76 26.09 17.28
CA SER A 944 15.60 26.99 16.44
C SER A 944 15.81 26.44 15.03
N VAL A 945 16.06 27.35 14.10
CA VAL A 945 16.44 27.01 12.71
C VAL A 945 17.77 26.23 12.71
N ASP A 946 18.72 26.61 13.55
CA ASP A 946 20.03 25.93 13.63
C ASP A 946 19.87 24.44 13.97
N PHE A 947 18.91 24.09 14.82
CA PHE A 947 18.64 22.68 15.13
C PHE A 947 17.90 21.97 14.00
N ARG A 948 16.85 22.63 13.45
CA ARG A 948 15.96 22.01 12.48
C ARG A 948 16.59 21.71 11.12
N TYR A 949 17.77 22.28 10.86
CA TYR A 949 18.46 22.10 9.57
C TYR A 949 19.82 21.42 9.74
N ILE A 950 20.17 20.61 8.75
CA ILE A 950 21.48 20.00 8.60
C ILE A 950 22.20 20.83 7.53
N TYR A 951 23.32 21.40 7.90
CA TYR A 951 24.11 22.30 7.05
C TYR A 951 25.19 21.57 6.29
#